data_0b132f70898b51edbb75525fbf3ad766
#
_entry.id   0b132f70898b51edbb75525fbf3ad766
#
_cell.length_a   1.000
_cell.length_b   1.000
_cell.length_c   1.000
_cell.angle_alpha   90.00
_cell.angle_beta   90.00
_cell.angle_gamma   90.00
#
_symmetry.space_group_name_H-M   'P 1'
#
loop_
_entity.id
_entity.type
_entity.pdbx_description
1 polymer ?
#
loop_
_entity_poly.entity_id
_entity_poly.type
_entity_poly.pdbx_seq_one_letter_code
_entity_poly.pdbx_strand_id
1 'polypeptide(L)'
;MSENHDAIVVDAKAEGGGGCPVAHGRAPHPTQGGGNRQWWPERLNLKILAKNPAVANPLGEAFDYAEAFGTLDLAAVKQDIAEVLTTSQDWWPADYGNYGPFMIRMAWHSAGTYRISDGRGGAGAGQQRFAPLNSWPDNANLDKARRLLWPVKKKYGQSLSWADLIVLTGNVALETMGFETFGFGGGRADVWEPDEDVYWGPETTWLDDERYTGDRELESPLGAVQMGLIYVNPEGPNGNPDPLASARDIRETFLRMAMNDEETVALIAGGHTFGKTHGAGPADNVGDDPEAAPLEQQGLGWKNSFGTGKGGDTITSGLEGAWTNTPTTWDNSFFEILFGNEWELTKSPAGANQWKPKNGAGAGTVPDAHDPSKSHAPTMLTTDLALRVDPAYEQISRRFLEHPDQFADAFARAWFKLTHRDMGPIVRYLGPEVPSETLLWQDPLPAVTHELVDAADIAALKTRVLGSGLTVSQLVSAAWASASSFRGSDKRGGANGARVRLQPQSGWEVNEPDQLATVLRTLEGIQQAFNAEQAGAKAISLADLIVLAGAAAVEQAAKAGGTAVEVPFTPGRVDASQEETDVESFAALEPAADGFRNYLGKGNRLSAEYLLIDRANLLTLSAPETTVLVGGLRVLGANHQQSALGVLTTAPGSLTNDFFVNLLDLGTTWTATSADANTFEGRDASGEVKWTGSRADLVFGSNSELRALAEVYASDDAKAKFVKDFVAAWDKVMNLDRFDLV
;
A
#
# COMPACT_ATOMS: atom_id res chain seq x y z
N MET A 1 16.13 -20.29 56.50
CA MET A 1 17.25 -20.00 55.61
C MET A 1 16.65 -19.39 54.40
N SER A 2 16.71 -18.08 54.34
CA SER A 2 16.22 -17.28 53.21
C SER A 2 17.43 -16.90 52.36
N GLU A 3 17.54 -17.43 51.19
CA GLU A 3 18.55 -16.97 50.22
C GLU A 3 17.99 -15.79 49.43
N ASN A 4 18.60 -14.65 49.68
CA ASN A 4 18.44 -13.44 48.88
C ASN A 4 19.15 -13.66 47.54
N HIS A 5 18.41 -13.59 46.47
CA HIS A 5 18.99 -13.34 45.14
C HIS A 5 19.17 -11.83 44.98
N ASP A 6 20.40 -11.38 45.19
CA ASP A 6 20.83 -10.03 44.87
C ASP A 6 20.82 -9.86 43.35
N ALA A 7 19.89 -9.05 42.85
CA ALA A 7 19.92 -8.56 41.51
C ALA A 7 21.13 -7.63 41.31
N ILE A 8 21.98 -7.90 40.36
CA ILE A 8 23.10 -7.05 39.97
C ILE A 8 22.52 -5.75 39.40
N VAL A 9 22.53 -4.71 40.24
CA VAL A 9 22.25 -3.34 39.78
C VAL A 9 23.55 -2.78 39.19
N VAL A 10 23.62 -2.62 37.87
CA VAL A 10 24.72 -1.91 37.24
C VAL A 10 24.37 -0.43 37.25
N ASP A 11 24.94 0.27 38.21
CA ASP A 11 24.89 1.74 38.30
C ASP A 11 25.86 2.33 37.25
N ALA A 12 25.36 2.71 36.11
CA ALA A 12 26.12 3.45 35.11
C ALA A 12 25.92 4.95 35.31
N LYS A 13 26.87 5.58 36.01
CA LYS A 13 27.02 7.05 35.95
C LYS A 13 27.53 7.42 34.57
N ALA A 14 26.68 8.02 33.75
CA ALA A 14 27.06 8.62 32.46
C ALA A 14 27.47 10.08 32.69
N GLU A 15 28.74 10.36 32.58
CA GLU A 15 29.23 11.68 32.21
C GLU A 15 29.53 11.68 30.70
N GLY A 16 28.75 12.47 29.98
CA GLY A 16 29.09 13.08 28.67
C GLY A 16 29.15 12.17 27.46
N GLY A 17 28.12 12.19 26.60
CA GLY A 17 28.21 11.83 25.20
C GLY A 17 27.31 10.67 24.78
N GLY A 18 26.25 10.97 24.02
CA GLY A 18 25.55 10.04 23.09
C GLY A 18 25.02 8.74 23.68
N GLY A 19 24.26 8.79 24.76
CA GLY A 19 23.65 7.60 25.34
C GLY A 19 22.21 7.41 24.87
N CYS A 20 21.92 6.19 24.43
CA CYS A 20 20.55 5.72 24.20
C CYS A 20 19.66 6.07 25.43
N PRO A 21 18.47 6.63 25.29
CA PRO A 21 17.61 6.92 26.43
C PRO A 21 17.09 5.61 27.02
N VAL A 22 17.75 5.13 28.06
CA VAL A 22 17.22 4.06 28.90
C VAL A 22 16.22 4.70 29.86
N ALA A 23 14.95 4.38 29.72
CA ALA A 23 13.91 4.82 30.66
C ALA A 23 14.23 4.26 32.04
N HIS A 24 14.60 5.16 32.95
CA HIS A 24 14.88 4.78 34.35
C HIS A 24 13.57 4.50 35.09
N GLY A 25 13.37 3.28 35.57
CA GLY A 25 12.39 3.03 36.62
C GLY A 25 11.64 1.70 36.63
N ARG A 26 11.69 0.86 35.61
CA ARG A 26 11.05 -0.48 35.66
C ARG A 26 11.95 -1.53 35.04
N ALA A 27 12.03 -2.71 35.67
CA ALA A 27 12.68 -3.87 35.08
C ALA A 27 11.95 -4.24 33.79
N PRO A 28 12.64 -4.43 32.65
CA PRO A 28 12.00 -4.79 31.41
C PRO A 28 11.30 -6.15 31.54
N HIS A 29 10.06 -6.23 31.07
CA HIS A 29 9.27 -7.45 31.06
C HIS A 29 8.87 -7.79 29.62
N PRO A 30 8.77 -9.08 29.26
CA PRO A 30 8.43 -9.48 27.87
C PRO A 30 7.13 -8.87 27.31
N THR A 31 6.20 -8.48 28.20
CA THR A 31 4.92 -7.86 27.83
C THR A 31 5.00 -6.34 27.57
N GLN A 32 6.16 -5.71 27.80
CA GLN A 32 6.31 -4.25 27.66
C GLN A 32 6.81 -3.81 26.27
N GLY A 33 6.87 -4.74 25.32
CA GLY A 33 7.53 -4.50 24.03
C GLY A 33 9.06 -4.49 24.16
N GLY A 34 9.76 -4.21 23.09
CA GLY A 34 11.21 -4.28 23.03
C GLY A 34 11.68 -5.56 22.35
N GLY A 35 12.75 -6.15 22.82
CA GLY A 35 13.35 -7.34 22.21
C GLY A 35 14.62 -7.01 21.43
N ASN A 36 15.02 -7.89 20.53
CA ASN A 36 16.31 -7.80 19.82
C ASN A 36 16.54 -6.49 19.06
N ARG A 37 15.48 -5.81 18.61
CA ARG A 37 15.55 -4.51 17.93
C ARG A 37 16.21 -3.41 18.78
N GLN A 38 16.13 -3.48 20.09
CA GLN A 38 16.82 -2.52 20.98
C GLN A 38 18.35 -2.67 20.94
N TRP A 39 18.83 -3.91 20.67
CA TRP A 39 20.26 -4.22 20.58
C TRP A 39 20.81 -4.04 19.17
N TRP A 40 19.98 -4.40 18.16
CA TRP A 40 20.34 -4.33 16.74
C TRP A 40 19.17 -3.69 15.94
N PRO A 41 19.06 -2.35 15.98
CA PRO A 41 17.94 -1.64 15.35
C PRO A 41 17.89 -1.82 13.82
N GLU A 42 19.04 -2.01 13.18
CA GLU A 42 19.19 -2.23 11.74
C GLU A 42 19.05 -3.70 11.32
N ARG A 43 18.59 -4.58 12.18
CA ARG A 43 18.36 -5.98 11.82
C ARG A 43 17.19 -6.10 10.82
N LEU A 44 17.32 -7.02 9.85
CA LEU A 44 16.25 -7.34 8.91
C LEU A 44 14.93 -7.65 9.65
N ASN A 45 13.85 -7.00 9.22
CA ASN A 45 12.52 -7.23 9.78
C ASN A 45 11.81 -8.38 9.05
N LEU A 46 12.10 -9.62 9.43
CA LEU A 46 11.47 -10.79 8.82
C LEU A 46 10.01 -11.00 9.28
N LYS A 47 9.53 -10.26 10.28
CA LYS A 47 8.13 -10.35 10.74
C LYS A 47 7.14 -9.90 9.68
N ILE A 48 7.54 -9.00 8.79
CA ILE A 48 6.68 -8.57 7.68
C ILE A 48 6.34 -9.71 6.70
N LEU A 49 7.11 -10.82 6.72
CA LEU A 49 6.84 -12.03 5.94
C LEU A 49 5.88 -13.00 6.65
N ALA A 50 5.42 -12.68 7.85
CA ALA A 50 4.46 -13.46 8.63
C ALA A 50 3.25 -12.62 9.05
N LYS A 51 2.92 -11.61 8.26
CA LYS A 51 1.82 -10.65 8.50
C LYS A 51 0.46 -11.35 8.43
N ASN A 52 -0.44 -10.99 9.35
CA ASN A 52 -1.81 -11.50 9.41
C ASN A 52 -1.90 -13.05 9.28
N PRO A 53 -1.21 -13.83 10.14
CA PRO A 53 -1.25 -15.27 10.01
C PRO A 53 -2.66 -15.81 10.24
N ALA A 54 -3.09 -16.79 9.45
CA ALA A 54 -4.45 -17.36 9.50
C ALA A 54 -4.88 -17.76 10.91
N VAL A 55 -3.95 -18.30 11.71
CA VAL A 55 -4.19 -18.70 13.10
C VAL A 55 -4.58 -17.52 14.03
N ALA A 56 -4.23 -16.29 13.66
CA ALA A 56 -4.60 -15.08 14.43
C ALA A 56 -5.94 -14.49 13.99
N ASN A 57 -6.57 -15.01 12.95
CA ASN A 57 -7.88 -14.54 12.50
C ASN A 57 -8.97 -15.01 13.48
N PRO A 58 -9.65 -14.09 14.23
CA PRO A 58 -10.67 -14.48 15.20
C PRO A 58 -11.95 -15.03 14.56
N LEU A 59 -12.12 -14.86 13.24
CA LEU A 59 -13.26 -15.40 12.49
C LEU A 59 -13.00 -16.83 12.00
N GLY A 60 -11.76 -17.33 12.14
CA GLY A 60 -11.34 -18.67 11.72
C GLY A 60 -10.86 -18.71 10.28
N GLU A 61 -10.11 -19.79 9.96
CA GLU A 61 -9.48 -19.96 8.63
C GLU A 61 -10.49 -20.21 7.50
N ALA A 62 -11.68 -20.74 7.83
CA ALA A 62 -12.73 -21.02 6.86
C ALA A 62 -13.68 -19.84 6.60
N PHE A 63 -13.44 -18.70 7.24
CA PHE A 63 -14.28 -17.52 7.05
C PHE A 63 -14.00 -16.87 5.70
N ASP A 64 -15.04 -16.76 4.87
CA ASP A 64 -15.02 -16.05 3.59
C ASP A 64 -15.80 -14.74 3.72
N TYR A 65 -15.08 -13.63 3.57
CA TYR A 65 -15.68 -12.29 3.67
C TYR A 65 -16.56 -11.97 2.45
N ALA A 66 -16.23 -12.45 1.26
CA ALA A 66 -17.03 -12.22 0.08
C ALA A 66 -18.40 -12.87 0.18
N GLU A 67 -18.45 -14.12 0.67
CA GLU A 67 -19.71 -14.82 0.97
C GLU A 67 -20.51 -14.06 2.06
N ALA A 68 -19.83 -13.65 3.13
CA ALA A 68 -20.47 -12.93 4.24
C ALA A 68 -21.05 -11.59 3.78
N PHE A 69 -20.28 -10.80 3.02
CA PHE A 69 -20.71 -9.52 2.44
C PHE A 69 -21.91 -9.72 1.47
N GLY A 70 -21.90 -10.79 0.67
CA GLY A 70 -22.98 -11.12 -0.25
C GLY A 70 -24.34 -11.36 0.41
N THR A 71 -24.38 -11.53 1.73
CA THR A 71 -25.64 -11.67 2.50
C THR A 71 -26.26 -10.33 2.90
N LEU A 72 -25.55 -9.19 2.69
CA LEU A 72 -26.01 -7.88 3.12
C LEU A 72 -27.11 -7.31 2.21
N ASP A 73 -28.11 -6.73 2.84
CA ASP A 73 -28.96 -5.71 2.21
C ASP A 73 -28.25 -4.35 2.31
N LEU A 74 -27.51 -3.98 1.25
CA LEU A 74 -26.72 -2.76 1.23
C LEU A 74 -27.57 -1.51 1.39
N ALA A 75 -28.81 -1.51 0.88
CA ALA A 75 -29.73 -0.39 1.05
C ALA A 75 -30.14 -0.19 2.51
N ALA A 76 -30.39 -1.28 3.23
CA ALA A 76 -30.65 -1.23 4.68
C ALA A 76 -29.43 -0.74 5.47
N VAL A 77 -28.23 -1.16 5.10
CA VAL A 77 -26.98 -0.66 5.72
C VAL A 77 -26.84 0.85 5.51
N LYS A 78 -27.05 1.34 4.29
CA LYS A 78 -27.01 2.79 3.96
C LYS A 78 -28.04 3.58 4.74
N GLN A 79 -29.24 3.05 4.92
CA GLN A 79 -30.28 3.68 5.73
C GLN A 79 -29.86 3.81 7.20
N ASP A 80 -29.31 2.76 7.81
CA ASP A 80 -28.82 2.80 9.20
C ASP A 80 -27.65 3.79 9.34
N ILE A 81 -26.75 3.87 8.37
CA ILE A 81 -25.69 4.88 8.35
C ILE A 81 -26.30 6.29 8.28
N ALA A 82 -27.24 6.54 7.37
CA ALA A 82 -27.89 7.85 7.23
C ALA A 82 -28.61 8.28 8.53
N GLU A 83 -29.19 7.35 9.28
CA GLU A 83 -29.77 7.62 10.59
C GLU A 83 -28.68 8.07 11.59
N VAL A 84 -27.53 7.40 11.62
CA VAL A 84 -26.38 7.82 12.47
C VAL A 84 -25.93 9.22 12.07
N LEU A 85 -25.80 9.51 10.78
CA LEU A 85 -25.30 10.81 10.28
C LEU A 85 -26.19 11.99 10.70
N THR A 86 -27.49 11.78 10.79
CA THR A 86 -28.47 12.83 11.05
C THR A 86 -29.00 12.85 12.50
N THR A 87 -28.51 11.96 13.37
CA THR A 87 -28.91 11.86 14.78
C THR A 87 -27.77 12.29 15.69
N SER A 88 -27.71 13.59 16.01
CA SER A 88 -26.72 14.18 16.89
C SER A 88 -26.74 13.58 18.29
N GLN A 89 -25.56 13.27 18.85
CA GLN A 89 -25.39 12.68 20.17
C GLN A 89 -24.86 13.71 21.17
N ASP A 90 -25.42 13.76 22.36
CA ASP A 90 -24.99 14.71 23.42
C ASP A 90 -23.54 14.56 23.83
N TRP A 91 -22.99 13.34 23.72
CA TRP A 91 -21.60 13.10 24.11
C TRP A 91 -20.60 13.61 23.07
N TRP A 92 -21.02 13.74 21.78
CA TRP A 92 -20.28 14.31 20.67
C TRP A 92 -21.24 14.98 19.69
N PRO A 93 -21.64 16.24 19.90
CA PRO A 93 -22.64 16.91 19.06
C PRO A 93 -22.19 17.10 17.61
N ALA A 94 -23.10 16.87 16.67
CA ALA A 94 -22.85 17.06 15.24
C ALA A 94 -22.81 18.54 14.87
N ASP A 95 -21.79 18.93 14.09
CA ASP A 95 -21.74 20.26 13.47
C ASP A 95 -22.92 20.40 12.51
N TYR A 96 -23.62 21.53 12.56
CA TYR A 96 -24.80 21.80 11.71
C TYR A 96 -25.88 20.70 11.80
N GLY A 97 -25.87 19.87 12.84
CA GLY A 97 -26.77 18.75 13.04
C GLY A 97 -26.50 17.52 12.14
N ASN A 98 -25.35 17.47 11.45
CA ASN A 98 -25.01 16.39 10.53
C ASN A 98 -23.54 15.95 10.67
N TYR A 99 -23.31 14.65 10.91
CA TYR A 99 -21.96 14.08 10.97
C TYR A 99 -21.33 13.82 9.59
N GLY A 100 -22.04 14.05 8.49
CA GLY A 100 -21.56 13.77 7.14
C GLY A 100 -20.15 14.27 6.87
N PRO A 101 -19.83 15.58 7.10
CA PRO A 101 -18.47 16.10 6.89
C PRO A 101 -17.40 15.39 7.74
N PHE A 102 -17.74 15.02 8.96
CA PHE A 102 -16.86 14.29 9.86
C PHE A 102 -16.56 12.87 9.35
N MET A 103 -17.55 12.20 8.76
CA MET A 103 -17.41 10.86 8.21
C MET A 103 -16.71 10.87 6.83
N ILE A 104 -16.92 11.91 6.01
CA ILE A 104 -16.12 12.13 4.79
C ILE A 104 -14.64 12.23 5.15
N ARG A 105 -14.30 13.04 6.17
CA ARG A 105 -12.92 13.13 6.67
C ARG A 105 -12.38 11.79 7.14
N MET A 106 -13.17 10.98 7.85
CA MET A 106 -12.75 9.65 8.29
C MET A 106 -12.43 8.73 7.11
N ALA A 107 -13.30 8.67 6.10
CA ALA A 107 -13.10 7.84 4.91
C ALA A 107 -11.89 8.32 4.09
N TRP A 108 -11.75 9.64 3.91
CA TRP A 108 -10.60 10.24 3.26
C TRP A 108 -9.29 9.86 3.97
N HIS A 109 -9.22 10.04 5.29
CA HIS A 109 -8.02 9.74 6.09
C HIS A 109 -7.71 8.25 6.19
N SER A 110 -8.69 7.39 5.97
CA SER A 110 -8.45 5.95 5.79
C SER A 110 -7.80 5.66 4.44
N ALA A 111 -8.31 6.25 3.36
CA ALA A 111 -7.87 6.01 1.99
C ALA A 111 -6.59 6.78 1.60
N GLY A 112 -6.44 8.01 2.10
CA GLY A 112 -5.35 8.92 1.74
C GLY A 112 -3.96 8.51 2.21
N THR A 113 -3.84 7.43 2.95
CA THR A 113 -2.56 6.81 3.31
C THR A 113 -1.93 5.98 2.19
N TYR A 114 -2.66 5.73 1.10
CA TYR A 114 -2.15 5.00 -0.06
C TYR A 114 -0.96 5.68 -0.72
N ARG A 115 0.02 4.89 -1.15
CA ARG A 115 1.15 5.37 -1.94
C ARG A 115 1.41 4.47 -3.13
N ILE A 116 1.52 5.10 -4.30
CA ILE A 116 1.67 4.39 -5.58
C ILE A 116 3.02 3.67 -5.72
N SER A 117 4.06 4.15 -5.01
CA SER A 117 5.42 3.60 -5.14
C SER A 117 5.54 2.13 -4.74
N ASP A 118 4.77 1.69 -3.73
CA ASP A 118 4.77 0.30 -3.26
C ASP A 118 3.35 -0.26 -3.02
N GLY A 119 2.32 0.53 -3.29
CA GLY A 119 0.91 0.14 -3.11
C GLY A 119 0.44 -0.01 -1.67
N ARG A 120 1.28 0.33 -0.68
CA ARG A 120 0.94 0.23 0.74
C ARG A 120 0.08 1.41 1.21
N GLY A 121 -0.52 1.26 2.38
CA GLY A 121 -1.52 2.19 2.89
C GLY A 121 -2.90 1.93 2.27
N GLY A 122 -3.79 2.92 2.34
CA GLY A 122 -5.13 2.84 1.77
C GLY A 122 -6.21 2.31 2.72
N ALA A 123 -7.42 2.18 2.21
CA ALA A 123 -8.61 1.83 2.98
C ALA A 123 -8.83 0.31 3.11
N GLY A 124 -8.05 -0.52 2.39
CA GLY A 124 -8.36 -1.92 2.11
C GLY A 124 -8.40 -2.88 3.29
N ALA A 125 -7.91 -2.47 4.47
CA ALA A 125 -7.77 -3.37 5.61
C ALA A 125 -8.29 -2.78 6.94
N GLY A 126 -8.88 -1.58 6.92
CA GLY A 126 -9.38 -0.90 8.13
C GLY A 126 -8.27 -0.49 9.10
N GLN A 127 -7.09 -0.18 8.63
CA GLN A 127 -5.90 0.12 9.43
C GLN A 127 -6.02 1.37 10.31
N GLN A 128 -6.94 2.29 10.02
CA GLN A 128 -7.22 3.46 10.87
C GLN A 128 -7.63 3.09 12.31
N ARG A 129 -7.97 1.81 12.57
CA ARG A 129 -8.28 1.31 13.92
C ARG A 129 -7.04 1.09 14.79
N PHE A 130 -5.86 1.01 14.19
CA PHE A 130 -4.61 0.59 14.82
C PHE A 130 -3.58 1.69 14.86
N ALA A 131 -2.63 1.57 15.81
CA ALA A 131 -1.44 2.40 15.83
C ALA A 131 -0.61 2.21 14.53
N PRO A 132 0.07 3.27 14.03
CA PRO A 132 0.06 4.62 14.55
C PRO A 132 -1.14 5.47 14.08
N LEU A 133 -1.92 4.97 13.10
CA LEU A 133 -2.94 5.75 12.39
C LEU A 133 -4.07 6.25 13.31
N ASN A 134 -4.49 5.44 14.29
CA ASN A 134 -5.52 5.82 15.24
C ASN A 134 -5.10 6.98 16.17
N SER A 135 -3.80 7.25 16.25
CA SER A 135 -3.20 8.24 17.16
C SER A 135 -2.41 9.34 16.45
N TRP A 136 -2.44 9.38 15.13
CA TRP A 136 -1.84 10.51 14.41
C TRP A 136 -2.55 11.83 14.71
N PRO A 137 -1.81 12.94 14.84
CA PRO A 137 -2.41 14.26 15.06
C PRO A 137 -3.47 14.62 14.04
N ASP A 138 -3.24 14.30 12.75
CA ASP A 138 -4.21 14.58 11.68
C ASP A 138 -5.49 13.72 11.76
N ASN A 139 -5.45 12.63 12.49
CA ASN A 139 -6.61 11.78 12.79
C ASN A 139 -7.30 12.15 14.10
N ALA A 140 -6.95 13.30 14.70
CA ALA A 140 -7.58 13.75 15.94
C ALA A 140 -9.11 13.72 15.85
N ASN A 141 -9.72 13.17 16.89
CA ASN A 141 -11.17 12.96 17.05
C ASN A 141 -11.82 11.91 16.14
N LEU A 142 -11.11 11.27 15.17
CA LEU A 142 -11.70 10.20 14.35
C LEU A 142 -11.99 8.91 15.13
N ASP A 143 -11.45 8.74 16.31
CA ASP A 143 -11.87 7.75 17.30
C ASP A 143 -13.36 7.89 17.65
N LYS A 144 -13.87 9.15 17.75
CA LYS A 144 -15.30 9.44 17.98
C LYS A 144 -16.13 9.06 16.76
N ALA A 145 -15.65 9.33 15.55
CA ALA A 145 -16.33 8.92 14.31
C ALA A 145 -16.55 7.40 14.27
N ARG A 146 -15.50 6.63 14.53
CA ARG A 146 -15.61 5.17 14.62
C ARG A 146 -16.55 4.71 15.76
N ARG A 147 -16.55 5.41 16.90
CA ARG A 147 -17.44 5.09 18.02
C ARG A 147 -18.91 5.36 17.66
N LEU A 148 -19.20 6.42 16.91
CA LEU A 148 -20.55 6.71 16.41
C LEU A 148 -21.08 5.60 15.47
N LEU A 149 -20.22 4.95 14.72
CA LEU A 149 -20.59 3.85 13.81
C LEU A 149 -20.74 2.48 14.49
N TRP A 150 -20.36 2.36 15.76
CA TRP A 150 -20.42 1.07 16.45
C TRP A 150 -21.81 0.41 16.43
N PRO A 151 -22.95 1.13 16.56
CA PRO A 151 -24.27 0.51 16.45
C PRO A 151 -24.52 -0.18 15.10
N VAL A 152 -24.07 0.42 14.00
CA VAL A 152 -24.13 -0.17 12.65
C VAL A 152 -23.23 -1.40 12.57
N LYS A 153 -21.95 -1.26 12.93
CA LYS A 153 -20.99 -2.37 12.94
C LYS A 153 -21.49 -3.55 13.78
N LYS A 154 -22.05 -3.26 14.97
CA LYS A 154 -22.62 -4.27 15.85
C LYS A 154 -23.81 -5.00 15.22
N LYS A 155 -24.67 -4.29 14.49
CA LYS A 155 -25.86 -4.86 13.84
C LYS A 155 -25.49 -5.83 12.73
N TYR A 156 -24.55 -5.47 11.87
CA TYR A 156 -24.15 -6.25 10.69
C TYR A 156 -22.97 -7.21 10.94
N GLY A 157 -22.25 -7.04 12.02
CA GLY A 157 -21.26 -7.99 12.54
C GLY A 157 -20.19 -8.38 11.53
N GLN A 158 -20.11 -9.68 11.26
CA GLN A 158 -19.09 -10.26 10.38
C GLN A 158 -19.33 -9.99 8.89
N SER A 159 -20.57 -9.72 8.50
CA SER A 159 -20.93 -9.45 7.11
C SER A 159 -20.49 -8.06 6.62
N LEU A 160 -20.15 -7.14 7.52
CA LEU A 160 -19.69 -5.80 7.19
C LEU A 160 -18.37 -5.51 7.92
N SER A 161 -17.26 -5.50 7.19
CA SER A 161 -15.95 -5.13 7.74
C SER A 161 -15.90 -3.67 8.19
N TRP A 162 -14.97 -3.31 9.06
CA TRP A 162 -14.69 -1.91 9.35
C TRP A 162 -14.14 -1.17 8.13
N ALA A 163 -13.33 -1.85 7.32
CA ALA A 163 -12.78 -1.28 6.10
C ALA A 163 -13.89 -0.83 5.13
N ASP A 164 -14.84 -1.72 4.84
CA ASP A 164 -15.98 -1.37 3.98
C ASP A 164 -16.93 -0.38 4.64
N LEU A 165 -17.20 -0.49 5.95
CA LEU A 165 -18.06 0.44 6.68
C LEU A 165 -17.52 1.87 6.64
N ILE A 166 -16.22 2.07 6.82
CA ILE A 166 -15.59 3.40 6.79
C ILE A 166 -15.78 4.06 5.42
N VAL A 167 -15.47 3.34 4.34
CA VAL A 167 -15.63 3.86 2.97
C VAL A 167 -17.10 4.08 2.60
N LEU A 168 -17.96 3.11 2.88
CA LEU A 168 -19.40 3.22 2.63
C LEU A 168 -20.02 4.42 3.37
N THR A 169 -19.58 4.66 4.60
CA THR A 169 -20.07 5.81 5.39
C THR A 169 -19.68 7.14 4.73
N GLY A 170 -18.49 7.23 4.13
CA GLY A 170 -18.09 8.40 3.34
C GLY A 170 -19.01 8.64 2.14
N ASN A 171 -19.38 7.58 1.42
CA ASN A 171 -20.33 7.66 0.30
C ASN A 171 -21.73 8.10 0.77
N VAL A 172 -22.26 7.42 1.79
CA VAL A 172 -23.59 7.77 2.33
C VAL A 172 -23.61 9.21 2.85
N ALA A 173 -22.51 9.69 3.43
CA ALA A 173 -22.40 11.07 3.87
C ALA A 173 -22.50 12.06 2.69
N LEU A 174 -21.79 11.82 1.59
CA LEU A 174 -21.88 12.61 0.36
C LEU A 174 -23.31 12.59 -0.20
N GLU A 175 -23.92 11.42 -0.31
CA GLU A 175 -25.25 11.23 -0.86
C GLU A 175 -26.35 11.92 -0.02
N THR A 176 -26.26 11.83 1.32
CA THR A 176 -27.23 12.50 2.22
C THR A 176 -27.15 14.02 2.17
N MET A 177 -26.04 14.56 1.69
CA MET A 177 -25.83 16.00 1.50
C MET A 177 -26.04 16.44 0.03
N GLY A 178 -26.61 15.56 -0.82
CA GLY A 178 -27.04 15.88 -2.17
C GLY A 178 -26.02 15.63 -3.28
N PHE A 179 -24.92 14.95 -2.99
CA PHE A 179 -23.92 14.56 -4.01
C PHE A 179 -24.20 13.15 -4.54
N GLU A 180 -24.10 12.95 -5.85
CA GLU A 180 -24.21 11.65 -6.49
C GLU A 180 -22.82 11.02 -6.62
N THR A 181 -22.54 9.93 -5.88
CA THR A 181 -21.26 9.23 -5.93
C THR A 181 -21.14 8.38 -7.20
N PHE A 182 -19.89 8.11 -7.65
CA PHE A 182 -19.64 7.26 -8.83
C PHE A 182 -20.05 5.81 -8.61
N GLY A 183 -20.03 5.34 -7.36
CA GLY A 183 -20.42 4.01 -6.94
C GLY A 183 -19.67 3.54 -5.71
N PHE A 184 -19.86 2.26 -5.37
CA PHE A 184 -19.21 1.59 -4.25
C PHE A 184 -18.95 0.12 -4.57
N GLY A 185 -17.72 -0.33 -4.38
CA GLY A 185 -17.35 -1.74 -4.34
C GLY A 185 -16.98 -2.14 -2.92
N GLY A 186 -17.65 -3.13 -2.35
CA GLY A 186 -17.25 -3.81 -1.13
C GLY A 186 -16.17 -4.85 -1.41
N GLY A 187 -15.76 -5.62 -0.38
CA GLY A 187 -14.79 -6.71 -0.51
C GLY A 187 -13.48 -6.45 0.23
N ARG A 188 -13.41 -5.41 1.06
CA ARG A 188 -12.26 -5.11 1.94
C ARG A 188 -12.39 -5.91 3.22
N ALA A 189 -11.67 -7.03 3.32
CA ALA A 189 -11.64 -7.80 4.56
C ALA A 189 -10.84 -7.07 5.66
N ASP A 190 -11.32 -7.14 6.90
CA ASP A 190 -10.59 -6.61 8.05
C ASP A 190 -9.35 -7.43 8.35
N VAL A 191 -8.30 -6.77 8.85
CA VAL A 191 -7.13 -7.37 9.49
C VAL A 191 -7.15 -7.13 10.99
N TRP A 192 -6.27 -7.83 11.74
CA TRP A 192 -6.32 -7.90 13.21
C TRP A 192 -5.04 -7.41 13.89
N GLU A 193 -4.14 -6.84 13.12
CA GLU A 193 -2.88 -6.27 13.58
C GLU A 193 -2.51 -5.01 12.78
N PRO A 194 -1.71 -4.09 13.35
CA PRO A 194 -1.21 -2.94 12.62
C PRO A 194 -0.24 -3.33 11.49
N ASP A 195 -0.13 -2.49 10.47
CA ASP A 195 0.83 -2.65 9.39
C ASP A 195 2.25 -2.33 9.85
N GLU A 196 3.05 -3.37 10.08
CA GLU A 196 4.48 -3.28 10.47
C GLU A 196 5.42 -3.11 9.25
N ASP A 197 4.91 -3.25 8.04
CA ASP A 197 5.65 -3.16 6.78
C ASP A 197 5.54 -1.78 6.11
N VAL A 198 4.90 -0.81 6.76
CA VAL A 198 4.75 0.54 6.25
C VAL A 198 5.61 1.52 7.05
N TYR A 199 6.49 2.25 6.36
CA TYR A 199 7.18 3.39 6.94
C TYR A 199 6.29 4.63 6.84
N TRP A 200 5.93 5.19 7.98
CA TRP A 200 4.99 6.29 8.06
C TRP A 200 5.65 7.68 8.18
N GLY A 201 6.96 7.74 8.24
CA GLY A 201 7.72 8.96 8.50
C GLY A 201 8.11 9.13 9.98
N PRO A 202 9.11 9.98 10.26
CA PRO A 202 9.65 10.17 11.60
C PRO A 202 8.91 11.20 12.43
N GLU A 203 8.00 12.00 11.85
CA GLU A 203 7.40 13.14 12.51
C GLU A 203 6.27 12.72 13.44
N THR A 204 6.33 13.25 14.66
CA THR A 204 5.30 13.07 15.69
C THR A 204 4.74 14.39 16.21
N THR A 205 5.27 15.53 15.75
CA THR A 205 4.89 16.86 16.22
C THR A 205 3.86 17.47 15.26
N TRP A 206 2.74 17.92 15.81
CA TRP A 206 1.68 18.60 15.06
C TRP A 206 2.11 19.97 14.54
N LEU A 207 1.77 20.26 13.30
CA LEU A 207 2.04 21.53 12.59
C LEU A 207 3.52 21.96 12.52
N ASP A 208 4.44 21.07 12.92
CA ASP A 208 5.88 21.27 12.77
C ASP A 208 6.39 20.45 11.59
N ASP A 209 6.92 21.11 10.58
CA ASP A 209 7.33 20.47 9.34
C ASP A 209 8.86 20.50 9.20
N GLU A 210 9.50 19.47 9.72
CA GLU A 210 10.96 19.36 9.75
C GLU A 210 11.54 18.46 8.63
N ARG A 211 10.69 17.86 7.80
CA ARG A 211 11.13 16.95 6.71
C ARG A 211 11.82 17.67 5.57
N TYR A 212 11.56 18.95 5.41
CA TYR A 212 12.09 19.72 4.32
C TYR A 212 13.36 20.44 4.72
N THR A 213 14.41 20.29 3.93
CA THR A 213 15.67 20.99 4.08
C THR A 213 15.90 21.86 2.85
N GLY A 214 16.27 23.14 3.04
CA GLY A 214 16.62 24.04 1.95
C GLY A 214 15.51 24.18 0.89
N ASP A 215 15.73 23.65 -0.30
CA ASP A 215 14.81 23.75 -1.45
C ASP A 215 13.57 22.82 -1.35
N ARG A 216 13.33 22.20 -0.21
CA ARG A 216 12.15 21.36 0.06
C ARG A 216 12.09 20.10 -0.83
N GLU A 217 13.18 19.38 -0.91
CA GLU A 217 13.16 18.05 -1.49
C GLU A 217 12.47 17.09 -0.53
N LEU A 218 11.35 16.54 -0.97
CA LEU A 218 10.64 15.50 -0.23
C LEU A 218 11.45 14.21 -0.20
N GLU A 219 11.32 13.47 0.89
CA GLU A 219 11.90 12.13 0.97
C GLU A 219 11.30 11.22 -0.10
N SER A 220 12.13 10.46 -0.81
CA SER A 220 11.67 9.54 -1.84
C SER A 220 12.04 8.09 -1.46
N PRO A 221 11.07 7.16 -1.39
CA PRO A 221 9.64 7.41 -1.55
C PRO A 221 9.07 8.22 -0.40
N LEU A 222 8.18 9.15 -0.73
CA LEU A 222 7.46 9.92 0.27
C LEU A 222 6.63 8.98 1.13
N GLY A 223 6.75 9.09 2.45
CA GLY A 223 5.85 8.41 3.39
C GLY A 223 4.40 8.83 3.17
N ALA A 224 3.45 8.05 3.68
CA ALA A 224 2.03 8.36 3.52
C ALA A 224 1.67 9.72 4.12
N VAL A 225 2.48 10.21 5.02
CA VAL A 225 2.16 11.36 5.86
C VAL A 225 3.36 12.24 6.04
N GLN A 226 3.08 13.50 6.10
CA GLN A 226 4.00 14.53 6.53
C GLN A 226 3.58 14.99 7.93
N MET A 227 4.44 14.78 8.94
CA MET A 227 4.13 15.18 10.32
C MET A 227 2.83 14.58 10.88
N GLY A 228 2.49 13.35 10.55
CA GLY A 228 1.19 12.79 10.88
C GLY A 228 0.02 13.40 10.09
N LEU A 229 0.28 14.18 9.04
CA LEU A 229 -0.71 14.72 8.10
C LEU A 229 -0.88 13.78 6.90
N ILE A 230 -2.14 13.55 6.51
CA ILE A 230 -2.47 12.72 5.35
C ILE A 230 -2.14 13.45 4.03
N TYR A 231 -2.11 14.78 4.06
CA TYR A 231 -1.78 15.63 2.91
C TYR A 231 -0.67 16.62 3.29
N VAL A 232 -0.89 17.89 3.23
CA VAL A 232 0.12 18.93 3.47
C VAL A 232 -0.27 19.86 4.62
N ASN A 233 0.68 20.62 5.14
CA ASN A 233 0.41 21.58 6.19
C ASN A 233 -0.58 22.66 5.68
N PRO A 234 -1.78 22.77 6.27
CA PRO A 234 -2.82 23.71 5.81
C PRO A 234 -2.47 25.17 6.05
N GLU A 235 -1.54 25.45 6.94
CA GLU A 235 -1.01 26.80 7.16
C GLU A 235 0.00 27.24 6.09
N GLY A 236 0.44 26.33 5.25
CA GLY A 236 1.51 26.48 4.28
C GLY A 236 2.79 25.77 4.69
N PRO A 237 3.77 25.65 3.81
CA PRO A 237 5.02 24.96 4.05
C PRO A 237 5.76 25.50 5.27
N ASN A 238 6.11 24.63 6.23
CA ASN A 238 6.70 25.01 7.51
C ASN A 238 5.87 26.06 8.31
N GLY A 239 4.53 26.04 8.17
CA GLY A 239 3.66 27.02 8.77
C GLY A 239 3.76 28.42 8.13
N ASN A 240 4.48 28.57 7.00
CA ASN A 240 4.58 29.82 6.26
C ASN A 240 3.39 29.96 5.30
N PRO A 241 2.57 31.02 5.40
CA PRO A 241 1.34 31.15 4.62
C PRO A 241 1.61 31.59 3.17
N ASP A 242 2.32 30.77 2.40
CA ASP A 242 2.61 30.94 0.97
C ASP A 242 1.78 29.95 0.13
N PRO A 243 0.69 30.41 -0.53
CA PRO A 243 -0.16 29.53 -1.34
C PRO A 243 0.54 28.93 -2.56
N LEU A 244 1.50 29.62 -3.17
CA LEU A 244 2.21 29.10 -4.34
C LEU A 244 3.20 27.99 -3.94
N ALA A 245 3.88 28.15 -2.82
CA ALA A 245 4.72 27.09 -2.27
C ALA A 245 3.87 25.87 -1.84
N SER A 246 2.68 26.12 -1.27
CA SER A 246 1.72 25.03 -0.93
C SER A 246 1.29 24.24 -2.16
N ALA A 247 1.09 24.86 -3.32
CA ALA A 247 0.69 24.16 -4.54
C ALA A 247 1.69 23.07 -4.94
N ARG A 248 2.99 23.33 -4.75
CA ARG A 248 4.04 22.35 -5.01
C ARG A 248 3.91 21.12 -4.09
N ASP A 249 3.77 21.36 -2.79
CA ASP A 249 3.65 20.29 -1.80
C ASP A 249 2.37 19.47 -2.03
N ILE A 250 1.26 20.15 -2.34
CA ILE A 250 -0.01 19.50 -2.70
C ILE A 250 0.20 18.55 -3.89
N ARG A 251 0.78 19.03 -4.98
CA ARG A 251 0.98 18.24 -6.19
C ARG A 251 1.81 16.99 -5.91
N GLU A 252 2.94 17.12 -5.22
CA GLU A 252 3.81 16.00 -4.89
C GLU A 252 3.11 14.97 -3.98
N THR A 253 2.34 15.45 -2.98
CA THR A 253 1.61 14.58 -2.06
C THR A 253 0.47 13.84 -2.75
N PHE A 254 -0.28 14.52 -3.62
CA PHE A 254 -1.38 13.89 -4.35
C PHE A 254 -0.89 12.96 -5.47
N LEU A 255 0.23 13.26 -6.12
CA LEU A 255 0.90 12.33 -7.04
C LEU A 255 1.32 11.03 -6.32
N ARG A 256 1.77 11.11 -5.06
CA ARG A 256 2.02 9.93 -4.23
C ARG A 256 0.78 9.04 -4.11
N MET A 257 -0.42 9.64 -4.02
CA MET A 257 -1.70 8.92 -4.01
C MET A 257 -2.21 8.54 -5.42
N ALA A 258 -1.41 8.73 -6.45
CA ALA A 258 -1.76 8.52 -7.86
C ALA A 258 -2.82 9.50 -8.41
N MET A 259 -2.94 10.71 -7.85
CA MET A 259 -3.87 11.74 -8.30
C MET A 259 -3.15 12.76 -9.18
N ASN A 260 -3.71 13.06 -10.34
CA ASN A 260 -3.27 14.15 -11.21
C ASN A 260 -3.80 15.52 -10.73
N ASP A 261 -3.46 16.59 -11.41
CA ASP A 261 -3.87 17.95 -11.02
C ASP A 261 -5.39 18.15 -11.03
N GLU A 262 -6.11 17.55 -11.98
CA GLU A 262 -7.57 17.64 -12.05
C GLU A 262 -8.25 16.90 -10.89
N GLU A 263 -7.83 15.67 -10.63
CA GLU A 263 -8.30 14.87 -9.51
C GLU A 263 -7.97 15.54 -8.17
N THR A 264 -6.80 16.17 -8.07
CA THR A 264 -6.35 16.91 -6.87
C THR A 264 -7.26 18.11 -6.59
N VAL A 265 -7.50 18.96 -7.59
CA VAL A 265 -8.40 20.13 -7.44
C VAL A 265 -9.81 19.68 -7.11
N ALA A 266 -10.33 18.64 -7.79
CA ALA A 266 -11.66 18.10 -7.55
C ALA A 266 -11.81 17.56 -6.13
N LEU A 267 -10.82 16.81 -5.63
CA LEU A 267 -10.82 16.25 -4.29
C LEU A 267 -10.77 17.32 -3.21
N ILE A 268 -9.88 18.32 -3.33
CA ILE A 268 -9.78 19.41 -2.34
C ILE A 268 -11.07 20.23 -2.30
N ALA A 269 -11.51 20.73 -3.44
CA ALA A 269 -12.70 21.57 -3.51
C ALA A 269 -13.97 20.79 -3.14
N GLY A 270 -14.10 19.55 -3.59
CA GLY A 270 -15.24 18.68 -3.25
C GLY A 270 -15.31 18.37 -1.76
N GLY A 271 -14.17 18.05 -1.14
CA GLY A 271 -14.08 17.83 0.30
C GLY A 271 -14.40 19.09 1.11
N HIS A 272 -13.82 20.24 0.71
CA HIS A 272 -14.00 21.50 1.40
C HIS A 272 -15.33 22.22 1.07
N THR A 273 -16.16 21.68 0.19
CA THR A 273 -17.57 22.07 0.08
C THR A 273 -18.31 21.80 1.38
N PHE A 274 -17.88 20.83 2.18
CA PHE A 274 -18.57 20.35 3.37
C PHE A 274 -17.84 20.69 4.68
N GLY A 275 -18.64 20.95 5.73
CA GLY A 275 -18.17 21.02 7.10
C GLY A 275 -17.36 22.27 7.46
N LYS A 276 -16.56 22.12 8.47
CA LYS A 276 -15.69 23.16 9.02
C LYS A 276 -14.43 22.58 9.65
N THR A 277 -13.43 23.41 9.83
CA THR A 277 -12.26 23.13 10.68
C THR A 277 -12.56 23.47 12.15
N HIS A 278 -11.77 22.91 13.09
CA HIS A 278 -11.93 23.05 14.52
C HIS A 278 -10.63 23.52 15.18
N GLY A 279 -10.66 24.73 15.70
CA GLY A 279 -9.56 25.38 16.39
C GLY A 279 -10.09 26.38 17.41
N ALA A 280 -11.08 25.98 18.21
CA ALA A 280 -11.76 26.84 19.17
C ALA A 280 -10.83 27.43 20.25
N GLY A 281 -9.70 26.77 20.54
CA GLY A 281 -8.74 27.20 21.54
C GLY A 281 -7.35 26.56 21.32
N PRO A 282 -6.37 26.92 22.19
CA PRO A 282 -5.00 26.41 22.12
C PRO A 282 -4.90 24.89 22.24
N ALA A 283 -3.97 24.29 21.50
CA ALA A 283 -3.70 22.86 21.48
C ALA A 283 -3.33 22.28 22.85
N ASP A 284 -2.76 23.06 23.75
CA ASP A 284 -2.42 22.66 25.14
C ASP A 284 -3.64 22.18 25.96
N ASN A 285 -4.86 22.43 25.48
CA ASN A 285 -6.07 21.93 26.10
C ASN A 285 -6.42 20.50 25.68
N VAL A 286 -5.76 19.96 24.65
CA VAL A 286 -6.01 18.63 24.13
C VAL A 286 -5.11 17.63 24.84
N GLY A 287 -5.73 16.59 25.43
CA GLY A 287 -5.03 15.51 26.10
C GLY A 287 -4.47 14.47 25.14
N ASP A 288 -3.96 13.40 25.71
CA ASP A 288 -3.26 12.31 25.02
C ASP A 288 -4.10 11.69 23.88
N ASP A 289 -3.42 11.19 22.88
CA ASP A 289 -3.99 10.39 21.79
C ASP A 289 -4.54 9.03 22.29
N PRO A 290 -5.30 8.28 21.46
CA PRO A 290 -5.92 7.03 21.90
C PRO A 290 -4.96 5.96 22.44
N GLU A 291 -3.73 5.85 21.90
CA GLU A 291 -2.75 4.86 22.37
C GLU A 291 -2.11 5.25 23.71
N ALA A 292 -1.94 6.55 23.97
CA ALA A 292 -1.38 7.07 25.21
C ALA A 292 -2.44 7.35 26.29
N ALA A 293 -3.72 7.40 25.92
CA ALA A 293 -4.82 7.72 26.82
C ALA A 293 -4.99 6.67 27.93
N PRO A 294 -5.38 7.10 29.16
CA PRO A 294 -5.66 6.17 30.27
C PRO A 294 -6.71 5.11 29.92
N LEU A 295 -6.56 3.92 30.51
CA LEU A 295 -7.39 2.74 30.24
C LEU A 295 -8.91 3.00 30.40
N GLU A 296 -9.30 3.84 31.34
CA GLU A 296 -10.70 4.20 31.58
C GLU A 296 -11.33 5.04 30.44
N GLN A 297 -10.53 5.60 29.53
CA GLN A 297 -11.03 6.27 28.33
C GLN A 297 -11.40 5.27 27.22
N GLN A 298 -11.04 4.02 27.36
CA GLN A 298 -11.49 2.92 26.49
C GLN A 298 -11.23 3.16 25.01
N GLY A 299 -10.01 3.62 24.67
CA GLY A 299 -9.58 3.90 23.31
C GLY A 299 -10.11 5.20 22.71
N LEU A 300 -10.71 6.08 23.51
CA LEU A 300 -10.98 7.46 23.16
C LEU A 300 -9.85 8.34 23.67
N GLY A 301 -9.20 9.06 22.75
CA GLY A 301 -8.14 10.02 23.07
C GLY A 301 -8.59 11.47 22.91
N TRP A 302 -7.63 12.37 22.90
CA TRP A 302 -7.78 13.81 22.64
C TRP A 302 -8.87 14.47 23.50
N LYS A 303 -8.91 14.10 24.78
CA LYS A 303 -9.85 14.70 25.70
C LYS A 303 -9.56 16.20 25.86
N ASN A 304 -10.52 17.02 25.43
CA ASN A 304 -10.35 18.46 25.39
C ASN A 304 -10.87 19.12 26.69
N SER A 305 -10.05 19.96 27.32
CA SER A 305 -10.38 20.72 28.52
C SER A 305 -10.86 22.16 28.25
N PHE A 306 -10.89 22.60 26.98
CA PHE A 306 -11.36 23.93 26.58
C PHE A 306 -12.88 23.95 26.57
N GLY A 307 -13.49 24.89 27.32
CA GLY A 307 -14.93 25.05 27.41
C GLY A 307 -15.66 23.74 27.79
N THR A 308 -16.55 23.29 26.92
CA THR A 308 -17.27 22.01 27.07
C THR A 308 -16.46 20.81 26.58
N GLY A 309 -15.38 21.05 25.86
CA GLY A 309 -14.52 20.04 25.23
C GLY A 309 -15.12 19.42 23.95
N LYS A 310 -16.26 19.86 23.48
CA LYS A 310 -17.01 19.31 22.35
C LYS A 310 -17.88 20.37 21.69
N GLY A 311 -18.53 20.03 20.58
CA GLY A 311 -19.37 20.98 19.84
C GLY A 311 -18.57 22.22 19.41
N GLY A 312 -19.06 23.40 19.70
CA GLY A 312 -18.39 24.67 19.38
C GLY A 312 -17.02 24.89 20.06
N ASP A 313 -16.70 24.10 21.10
CA ASP A 313 -15.41 24.14 21.79
C ASP A 313 -14.41 23.07 21.28
N THR A 314 -14.72 22.38 20.18
CA THR A 314 -13.86 21.31 19.63
C THR A 314 -12.53 21.88 19.13
N ILE A 315 -11.46 21.14 19.41
CA ILE A 315 -10.11 21.40 18.88
C ILE A 315 -9.67 20.17 18.10
N THR A 316 -9.24 20.35 16.84
CA THR A 316 -8.71 19.30 15.98
C THR A 316 -7.43 19.76 15.30
N SER A 317 -7.53 20.62 14.26
CA SER A 317 -6.39 21.09 13.46
C SER A 317 -5.81 22.42 13.92
N GLY A 318 -6.46 23.11 14.82
CA GLY A 318 -6.08 24.48 15.20
C GLY A 318 -6.60 25.57 14.25
N LEU A 319 -7.05 25.21 13.05
CA LEU A 319 -7.77 26.11 12.14
C LEU A 319 -9.23 26.19 12.53
N GLU A 320 -9.93 27.32 12.25
CA GLU A 320 -11.32 27.49 12.67
C GLU A 320 -12.14 28.16 11.57
N GLY A 321 -13.29 27.55 11.23
CA GLY A 321 -14.28 28.11 10.30
C GLY A 321 -14.67 27.17 9.17
N ALA A 322 -15.70 27.55 8.42
CA ALA A 322 -16.18 26.82 7.26
C ALA A 322 -15.84 27.56 5.97
N TRP A 323 -15.71 26.82 4.90
CA TRP A 323 -15.36 27.31 3.57
C TRP A 323 -16.57 27.89 2.82
N THR A 324 -17.75 27.30 3.06
CA THR A 324 -18.98 27.55 2.29
C THR A 324 -20.11 28.06 3.16
N ASN A 325 -21.12 28.64 2.52
CA ASN A 325 -22.32 29.11 3.18
C ASN A 325 -23.32 27.97 3.50
N THR A 326 -23.10 26.83 2.89
CA THR A 326 -23.97 25.63 2.90
C THR A 326 -23.19 24.38 3.31
N PRO A 327 -22.60 24.32 4.53
CA PRO A 327 -21.61 23.29 4.90
C PRO A 327 -22.10 21.84 4.91
N THR A 328 -23.39 21.61 4.70
CA THR A 328 -24.00 20.27 4.64
C THR A 328 -24.80 20.04 3.35
N THR A 329 -24.48 20.79 2.31
CA THR A 329 -25.16 20.67 1.00
C THR A 329 -24.12 20.71 -0.12
N TRP A 330 -24.22 19.81 -1.08
CA TRP A 330 -23.40 19.83 -2.29
C TRP A 330 -23.84 20.98 -3.21
N ASP A 331 -22.93 21.88 -3.51
CA ASP A 331 -23.11 22.95 -4.48
C ASP A 331 -21.73 23.45 -4.96
N ASN A 332 -21.72 24.54 -5.77
CA ASN A 332 -20.47 25.11 -6.31
C ASN A 332 -19.92 26.28 -5.47
N SER A 333 -20.47 26.48 -4.27
CA SER A 333 -20.15 27.66 -3.43
C SER A 333 -18.67 27.74 -3.02
N PHE A 334 -17.94 26.63 -2.95
CA PHE A 334 -16.51 26.67 -2.66
C PHE A 334 -15.76 27.53 -3.69
N PHE A 335 -15.93 27.28 -4.98
CA PHE A 335 -15.28 28.09 -6.03
C PHE A 335 -15.85 29.49 -6.16
N GLU A 336 -17.17 29.66 -5.99
CA GLU A 336 -17.81 30.97 -5.99
C GLU A 336 -17.22 31.88 -4.90
N ILE A 337 -17.00 31.33 -3.71
CA ILE A 337 -16.43 32.07 -2.57
C ILE A 337 -14.92 32.29 -2.76
N LEU A 338 -14.17 31.27 -3.22
CA LEU A 338 -12.74 31.35 -3.46
C LEU A 338 -12.39 32.46 -4.45
N PHE A 339 -13.12 32.55 -5.57
CA PHE A 339 -12.88 33.54 -6.63
C PHE A 339 -13.67 34.86 -6.43
N GLY A 340 -14.79 34.83 -5.73
CA GLY A 340 -15.64 36.00 -5.50
C GLY A 340 -15.10 37.00 -4.47
N ASN A 341 -14.11 36.62 -3.68
CA ASN A 341 -13.54 37.43 -2.62
C ASN A 341 -12.05 37.71 -2.82
N GLU A 342 -11.62 38.86 -2.29
CA GLU A 342 -10.19 39.13 -2.03
C GLU A 342 -9.87 38.68 -0.60
N TRP A 343 -8.71 38.06 -0.39
CA TRP A 343 -8.34 37.39 0.85
C TRP A 343 -7.25 38.15 1.61
N GLU A 344 -7.33 38.14 2.94
CA GLU A 344 -6.29 38.67 3.84
C GLU A 344 -5.97 37.65 4.93
N LEU A 345 -4.70 37.56 5.30
CA LEU A 345 -4.20 36.67 6.34
C LEU A 345 -4.79 37.04 7.70
N THR A 346 -5.17 36.03 8.48
CA THR A 346 -5.67 36.17 9.86
C THR A 346 -5.19 35.02 10.72
N LYS A 347 -5.52 35.06 11.99
CA LYS A 347 -5.28 33.96 12.93
C LYS A 347 -6.58 33.34 13.38
N SER A 348 -6.59 32.00 13.56
CA SER A 348 -7.66 31.30 14.28
C SER A 348 -7.63 31.63 15.77
N PRO A 349 -8.65 31.26 16.55
CA PRO A 349 -8.60 31.33 18.03
C PRO A 349 -7.46 30.51 18.66
N ALA A 350 -7.03 29.44 18.01
CA ALA A 350 -5.88 28.63 18.39
C ALA A 350 -4.52 29.23 17.99
N GLY A 351 -4.51 30.29 17.17
CA GLY A 351 -3.32 30.98 16.71
C GLY A 351 -2.79 30.51 15.33
N ALA A 352 -3.45 29.56 14.67
CA ALA A 352 -3.05 29.07 13.35
C ALA A 352 -3.29 30.11 12.25
N ASN A 353 -2.46 30.09 11.19
CA ASN A 353 -2.61 30.96 10.01
C ASN A 353 -3.79 30.48 9.15
N GLN A 354 -4.68 31.41 8.84
CA GLN A 354 -5.81 31.17 7.92
C GLN A 354 -6.20 32.47 7.21
N TRP A 355 -7.12 32.40 6.27
CA TRP A 355 -7.48 33.53 5.43
C TRP A 355 -8.96 33.86 5.55
N LYS A 356 -9.27 35.16 5.59
CA LYS A 356 -10.64 35.68 5.61
C LYS A 356 -10.85 36.69 4.46
N PRO A 357 -12.10 36.88 4.02
CA PRO A 357 -12.40 37.93 3.03
C PRO A 357 -12.01 39.33 3.53
N LYS A 358 -11.38 40.13 2.64
CA LYS A 358 -11.04 41.50 2.95
C LYS A 358 -12.26 42.41 3.19
N ASN A 359 -12.07 43.42 3.95
CA ASN A 359 -13.07 44.49 4.18
C ASN A 359 -14.40 43.99 4.75
N GLY A 360 -14.39 42.86 5.45
CA GLY A 360 -15.57 42.27 6.04
C GLY A 360 -16.56 41.69 5.02
N ALA A 361 -16.12 41.39 3.79
CA ALA A 361 -16.95 40.69 2.82
C ALA A 361 -17.35 39.32 3.36
N GLY A 362 -18.54 38.86 2.99
CA GLY A 362 -19.09 37.56 3.47
C GLY A 362 -19.43 37.51 4.97
N ALA A 363 -19.36 38.60 5.70
CA ALA A 363 -19.74 38.62 7.12
C ALA A 363 -21.19 38.17 7.31
N GLY A 364 -21.41 37.23 8.20
CA GLY A 364 -22.75 36.74 8.51
C GLY A 364 -23.39 35.80 7.48
N THR A 365 -22.61 35.30 6.49
CA THR A 365 -23.16 34.39 5.47
C THR A 365 -23.03 32.92 5.81
N VAL A 366 -22.11 32.55 6.70
CA VAL A 366 -21.89 31.17 7.14
C VAL A 366 -22.63 30.94 8.46
N PRO A 367 -23.54 29.97 8.59
CA PRO A 367 -24.20 29.67 9.86
C PRO A 367 -23.18 29.19 10.90
N ASP A 368 -23.45 29.43 12.18
CA ASP A 368 -22.71 28.78 13.26
C ASP A 368 -23.15 27.32 13.37
N ALA A 369 -22.18 26.45 13.65
CA ALA A 369 -22.42 25.00 13.68
C ALA A 369 -23.34 24.55 14.84
N HIS A 370 -23.38 25.30 15.95
CA HIS A 370 -24.07 24.90 17.18
C HIS A 370 -25.01 25.97 17.75
N ASP A 371 -24.95 27.22 17.27
CA ASP A 371 -25.78 28.32 17.75
C ASP A 371 -26.46 29.03 16.57
N PRO A 372 -27.77 28.76 16.33
CA PRO A 372 -28.50 29.32 15.20
C PRO A 372 -28.68 30.83 15.25
N SER A 373 -28.32 31.48 16.38
CA SER A 373 -28.34 32.94 16.51
C SER A 373 -27.05 33.62 16.00
N LYS A 374 -26.01 32.85 15.68
CA LYS A 374 -24.72 33.34 15.23
C LYS A 374 -24.44 32.99 13.78
N SER A 375 -23.61 33.79 13.17
CA SER A 375 -23.10 33.58 11.82
C SER A 375 -21.70 34.17 11.67
N HIS A 376 -20.97 33.66 10.70
CA HIS A 376 -19.56 33.97 10.47
C HIS A 376 -19.29 34.39 9.02
N ALA A 377 -18.08 34.82 8.73
CA ALA A 377 -17.55 34.91 7.37
C ALA A 377 -16.96 33.54 6.96
N PRO A 378 -16.90 33.23 5.67
CA PRO A 378 -16.19 32.04 5.20
C PRO A 378 -14.68 32.18 5.46
N THR A 379 -14.00 31.04 5.57
CA THR A 379 -12.57 30.95 5.85
C THR A 379 -11.90 30.08 4.78
N MET A 380 -10.70 30.48 4.32
CA MET A 380 -9.87 29.65 3.47
C MET A 380 -8.54 29.33 4.14
N LEU A 381 -7.98 28.18 3.79
CA LEU A 381 -6.65 27.77 4.21
C LEU A 381 -5.61 28.26 3.21
N THR A 382 -4.34 28.24 3.57
CA THR A 382 -3.27 28.58 2.62
C THR A 382 -3.27 27.61 1.43
N THR A 383 -3.56 26.36 1.69
CA THR A 383 -3.70 25.30 0.68
C THR A 383 -4.92 25.49 -0.25
N ASP A 384 -6.01 26.11 0.21
CA ASP A 384 -7.15 26.44 -0.67
C ASP A 384 -6.78 27.55 -1.65
N LEU A 385 -6.06 28.58 -1.18
CA LEU A 385 -5.61 29.65 -2.04
C LEU A 385 -4.63 29.18 -3.13
N ALA A 386 -3.94 28.05 -2.92
CA ALA A 386 -3.13 27.40 -3.94
C ALA A 386 -3.94 27.10 -5.22
N LEU A 387 -5.21 26.70 -5.06
CA LEU A 387 -6.11 26.43 -6.19
C LEU A 387 -6.45 27.66 -7.03
N ARG A 388 -6.23 28.86 -6.48
CA ARG A 388 -6.45 30.13 -7.17
C ARG A 388 -5.19 30.73 -7.75
N VAL A 389 -4.00 30.44 -7.18
CA VAL A 389 -2.75 31.13 -7.54
C VAL A 389 -1.76 30.28 -8.35
N ASP A 390 -1.80 28.96 -8.23
CA ASP A 390 -1.01 28.09 -9.11
C ASP A 390 -1.64 28.07 -10.51
N PRO A 391 -0.89 28.38 -11.59
CA PRO A 391 -1.48 28.53 -12.92
C PRO A 391 -2.22 27.31 -13.46
N ALA A 392 -1.74 26.08 -13.14
CA ALA A 392 -2.38 24.84 -13.57
C ALA A 392 -3.67 24.60 -12.77
N TYR A 393 -3.61 24.76 -11.46
CA TYR A 393 -4.78 24.61 -10.59
C TYR A 393 -5.82 25.71 -10.85
N GLU A 394 -5.42 26.95 -11.09
CA GLU A 394 -6.34 28.05 -11.41
C GLU A 394 -7.14 27.76 -12.68
N GLN A 395 -6.50 27.23 -13.73
CA GLN A 395 -7.19 26.88 -14.97
C GLN A 395 -8.27 25.85 -14.73
N ILE A 396 -7.97 24.79 -13.96
CA ILE A 396 -8.92 23.74 -13.60
C ILE A 396 -10.04 24.30 -12.72
N SER A 397 -9.69 25.05 -11.69
CA SER A 397 -10.64 25.62 -10.74
C SER A 397 -11.63 26.59 -11.39
N ARG A 398 -11.17 27.41 -12.35
CA ARG A 398 -12.06 28.30 -13.12
C ARG A 398 -12.99 27.53 -14.05
N ARG A 399 -12.50 26.46 -14.67
CA ARG A 399 -13.36 25.58 -15.47
C ARG A 399 -14.44 24.95 -14.59
N PHE A 400 -14.12 24.48 -13.41
CA PHE A 400 -15.08 23.91 -12.47
C PHE A 400 -16.06 24.95 -11.92
N LEU A 401 -15.64 26.17 -11.73
CA LEU A 401 -16.54 27.29 -11.42
C LEU A 401 -17.55 27.54 -12.53
N GLU A 402 -17.12 27.52 -13.79
CA GLU A 402 -17.94 27.77 -14.97
C GLU A 402 -18.81 26.56 -15.38
N HIS A 403 -18.36 25.33 -15.03
CA HIS A 403 -18.99 24.07 -15.39
C HIS A 403 -19.16 23.16 -14.17
N PRO A 404 -20.15 23.41 -13.30
CA PRO A 404 -20.37 22.63 -12.06
C PRO A 404 -20.62 21.14 -12.31
N ASP A 405 -21.17 20.76 -13.48
CA ASP A 405 -21.35 19.39 -13.90
C ASP A 405 -20.04 18.65 -14.11
N GLN A 406 -19.03 19.32 -14.71
CA GLN A 406 -17.68 18.75 -14.83
C GLN A 406 -16.99 18.61 -13.48
N PHE A 407 -17.23 19.54 -12.56
CA PHE A 407 -16.71 19.45 -11.20
C PHE A 407 -17.32 18.24 -10.47
N ALA A 408 -18.63 18.05 -10.57
CA ALA A 408 -19.31 16.92 -9.94
C ALA A 408 -18.80 15.57 -10.48
N ASP A 409 -18.67 15.41 -11.80
CA ASP A 409 -18.12 14.17 -12.41
C ASP A 409 -16.66 13.94 -12.00
N ALA A 410 -15.82 14.98 -12.05
CA ALA A 410 -14.42 14.87 -11.66
C ALA A 410 -14.27 14.48 -10.18
N PHE A 411 -15.06 15.07 -9.28
CA PHE A 411 -15.03 14.73 -7.85
C PHE A 411 -15.55 13.32 -7.61
N ALA A 412 -16.64 12.89 -8.26
CA ALA A 412 -17.19 11.55 -8.11
C ALA A 412 -16.17 10.47 -8.50
N ARG A 413 -15.49 10.64 -9.65
CA ARG A 413 -14.45 9.73 -10.15
C ARG A 413 -13.20 9.76 -9.28
N ALA A 414 -12.74 10.92 -8.86
CA ALA A 414 -11.56 11.07 -8.01
C ALA A 414 -11.81 10.50 -6.60
N TRP A 415 -12.99 10.70 -6.03
CA TRP A 415 -13.40 10.08 -4.75
C TRP A 415 -13.44 8.56 -4.84
N PHE A 416 -14.01 8.03 -5.93
CA PHE A 416 -14.03 6.58 -6.17
C PHE A 416 -12.60 6.03 -6.31
N LYS A 417 -11.74 6.69 -7.09
CA LYS A 417 -10.33 6.31 -7.22
C LYS A 417 -9.63 6.34 -5.87
N LEU A 418 -9.75 7.43 -5.10
CA LEU A 418 -9.15 7.56 -3.77
C LEU A 418 -9.50 6.37 -2.86
N THR A 419 -10.76 5.99 -2.82
CA THR A 419 -11.29 4.99 -1.87
C THR A 419 -11.19 3.55 -2.36
N HIS A 420 -10.85 3.31 -3.65
CA HIS A 420 -10.80 1.97 -4.25
C HIS A 420 -9.44 1.63 -4.88
N ARG A 421 -8.48 2.56 -4.89
CA ARG A 421 -7.19 2.40 -5.59
C ARG A 421 -6.39 1.18 -5.13
N ASP A 422 -6.52 0.79 -3.88
CA ASP A 422 -5.82 -0.32 -3.22
C ASP A 422 -6.57 -1.67 -3.29
N MET A 423 -7.70 -1.73 -3.99
CA MET A 423 -8.50 -2.96 -4.10
C MET A 423 -8.09 -3.88 -5.27
N GLY A 424 -7.29 -3.39 -6.20
CA GLY A 424 -6.94 -4.12 -7.42
C GLY A 424 -8.04 -4.07 -8.49
N PRO A 425 -8.13 -5.11 -9.36
CA PRO A 425 -9.06 -5.11 -10.48
C PRO A 425 -10.52 -5.24 -10.03
N ILE A 426 -11.44 -4.75 -10.89
CA ILE A 426 -12.89 -4.67 -10.62
C ILE A 426 -13.53 -6.04 -10.28
N VAL A 427 -12.94 -7.14 -10.72
CA VAL A 427 -13.42 -8.51 -10.39
C VAL A 427 -13.44 -8.79 -8.87
N ARG A 428 -12.69 -8.03 -8.10
CA ARG A 428 -12.65 -8.13 -6.63
C ARG A 428 -13.74 -7.31 -5.92
N TYR A 429 -14.46 -6.47 -6.66
CA TYR A 429 -15.45 -5.56 -6.06
C TYR A 429 -16.79 -6.27 -5.88
N LEU A 430 -17.41 -6.09 -4.73
CA LEU A 430 -18.65 -6.75 -4.34
C LEU A 430 -19.79 -5.74 -4.17
N GLY A 431 -21.00 -6.17 -4.44
CA GLY A 431 -22.23 -5.45 -4.18
C GLY A 431 -22.89 -4.84 -5.43
N PRO A 432 -24.13 -4.36 -5.27
CA PRO A 432 -24.96 -3.89 -6.38
C PRO A 432 -24.60 -2.49 -6.90
N GLU A 433 -23.76 -1.74 -6.17
CA GLU A 433 -23.34 -0.38 -6.53
C GLU A 433 -21.96 -0.33 -7.20
N VAL A 434 -21.38 -1.48 -7.56
CA VAL A 434 -20.16 -1.55 -8.35
C VAL A 434 -20.42 -0.92 -9.71
N PRO A 435 -19.63 0.10 -10.13
CA PRO A 435 -19.81 0.73 -11.43
C PRO A 435 -19.69 -0.26 -12.58
N SER A 436 -20.53 -0.09 -13.60
CA SER A 436 -20.41 -0.89 -14.84
C SER A 436 -19.25 -0.44 -15.73
N GLU A 437 -18.77 0.79 -15.58
CA GLU A 437 -17.60 1.32 -16.23
C GLU A 437 -16.33 0.85 -15.54
N THR A 438 -15.41 0.21 -16.26
CA THR A 438 -14.08 -0.12 -15.75
C THR A 438 -13.13 1.03 -16.10
N LEU A 439 -12.46 1.56 -15.10
CA LEU A 439 -11.53 2.68 -15.25
C LEU A 439 -10.11 2.16 -15.56
N LEU A 440 -9.34 2.92 -16.34
CA LEU A 440 -8.02 2.50 -16.82
C LEU A 440 -7.05 2.14 -15.65
N TRP A 441 -7.11 2.88 -14.54
CA TRP A 441 -6.28 2.63 -13.37
C TRP A 441 -6.62 1.33 -12.60
N GLN A 442 -7.73 0.66 -12.95
CA GLN A 442 -8.10 -0.66 -12.40
C GLN A 442 -7.44 -1.82 -13.14
N ASP A 443 -6.51 -1.53 -14.06
CA ASP A 443 -5.80 -2.52 -14.88
C ASP A 443 -6.75 -3.48 -15.62
N PRO A 444 -7.68 -2.96 -16.46
CA PRO A 444 -8.74 -3.75 -17.07
C PRO A 444 -8.21 -4.94 -17.88
N LEU A 445 -8.98 -6.01 -17.90
CA LEU A 445 -8.70 -7.22 -18.64
C LEU A 445 -9.91 -7.59 -19.49
N PRO A 446 -9.71 -8.09 -20.74
CA PRO A 446 -10.81 -8.60 -21.54
C PRO A 446 -11.39 -9.88 -20.92
N ALA A 447 -12.64 -10.19 -21.24
CA ALA A 447 -13.24 -11.44 -20.84
C ALA A 447 -12.66 -12.64 -21.62
N VAL A 448 -12.62 -13.83 -21.02
CA VAL A 448 -12.33 -15.08 -21.73
C VAL A 448 -13.46 -15.37 -22.73
N THR A 449 -13.14 -15.46 -24.03
CA THR A 449 -14.13 -15.64 -25.12
C THR A 449 -13.98 -16.96 -25.86
N HIS A 450 -13.07 -17.82 -25.42
CA HIS A 450 -12.74 -19.10 -26.07
C HIS A 450 -12.82 -20.27 -25.07
N GLU A 451 -12.89 -21.47 -25.58
CA GLU A 451 -12.76 -22.70 -24.79
C GLU A 451 -11.31 -22.84 -24.29
N LEU A 452 -11.16 -23.18 -23.02
CA LEU A 452 -9.84 -23.34 -22.39
C LEU A 452 -9.17 -24.64 -22.84
N VAL A 453 -7.83 -24.65 -22.82
CA VAL A 453 -7.00 -25.83 -23.10
C VAL A 453 -7.20 -26.90 -22.02
N ASP A 454 -7.23 -28.17 -22.46
CA ASP A 454 -7.33 -29.34 -21.58
C ASP A 454 -5.95 -29.97 -21.27
N ALA A 455 -5.93 -31.04 -20.49
CA ALA A 455 -4.70 -31.70 -20.07
C ALA A 455 -3.86 -32.24 -21.26
N ALA A 456 -4.51 -32.66 -22.36
CA ALA A 456 -3.81 -33.17 -23.55
C ALA A 456 -3.14 -31.99 -24.30
N ASP A 457 -3.84 -30.87 -24.41
CA ASP A 457 -3.31 -29.63 -24.99
C ASP A 457 -2.12 -29.10 -24.20
N ILE A 458 -2.26 -29.06 -22.87
CA ILE A 458 -1.20 -28.64 -21.95
C ILE A 458 0.06 -29.48 -22.14
N ALA A 459 -0.06 -30.80 -22.22
CA ALA A 459 1.08 -31.70 -22.46
C ALA A 459 1.73 -31.47 -23.84
N ALA A 460 0.92 -31.26 -24.86
CA ALA A 460 1.40 -30.95 -26.22
C ALA A 460 2.13 -29.59 -26.27
N LEU A 461 1.57 -28.56 -25.61
CA LEU A 461 2.17 -27.22 -25.52
C LEU A 461 3.51 -27.24 -24.74
N LYS A 462 3.58 -27.94 -23.59
CA LYS A 462 4.83 -28.15 -22.85
C LYS A 462 5.89 -28.78 -23.77
N THR A 463 5.52 -29.77 -24.56
CA THR A 463 6.45 -30.43 -25.51
C THR A 463 6.96 -29.46 -26.58
N ARG A 464 6.08 -28.61 -27.16
CA ARG A 464 6.45 -27.62 -28.16
C ARG A 464 7.38 -26.55 -27.57
N VAL A 465 7.06 -26.07 -26.36
CA VAL A 465 7.89 -25.08 -25.65
C VAL A 465 9.30 -25.62 -25.40
N LEU A 466 9.41 -26.82 -24.84
CA LEU A 466 10.72 -27.46 -24.58
C LEU A 466 11.49 -27.82 -25.86
N GLY A 467 10.80 -28.01 -26.98
CA GLY A 467 11.38 -28.22 -28.32
C GLY A 467 11.74 -26.94 -29.08
N SER A 468 11.45 -25.76 -28.53
CA SER A 468 11.64 -24.46 -29.20
C SER A 468 13.09 -23.98 -29.33
N GLY A 469 14.02 -24.59 -28.58
CA GLY A 469 15.41 -24.17 -28.47
C GLY A 469 15.66 -23.10 -27.37
N LEU A 470 14.64 -22.63 -26.69
CA LEU A 470 14.79 -21.76 -25.52
C LEU A 470 15.34 -22.56 -24.34
N THR A 471 16.23 -21.94 -23.56
CA THR A 471 16.82 -22.56 -22.38
C THR A 471 15.91 -22.50 -21.17
N VAL A 472 16.13 -23.37 -20.18
CA VAL A 472 15.43 -23.33 -18.88
C VAL A 472 15.52 -21.93 -18.27
N SER A 473 16.72 -21.33 -18.25
CA SER A 473 16.93 -19.97 -17.72
C SER A 473 16.04 -18.94 -18.40
N GLN A 474 15.95 -18.93 -19.73
CA GLN A 474 15.14 -17.98 -20.50
C GLN A 474 13.63 -18.13 -20.21
N LEU A 475 13.15 -19.37 -20.17
CA LEU A 475 11.73 -19.65 -19.90
C LEU A 475 11.34 -19.26 -18.47
N VAL A 476 12.17 -19.62 -17.50
CA VAL A 476 11.97 -19.30 -16.08
C VAL A 476 12.04 -17.77 -15.87
N SER A 477 13.02 -17.08 -16.46
CA SER A 477 13.15 -15.63 -16.34
C SER A 477 11.98 -14.87 -16.93
N ALA A 478 11.44 -15.31 -18.08
CA ALA A 478 10.27 -14.68 -18.70
C ALA A 478 8.99 -14.87 -17.88
N ALA A 479 8.76 -16.08 -17.35
CA ALA A 479 7.61 -16.34 -16.48
C ALA A 479 7.71 -15.56 -15.16
N TRP A 480 8.89 -15.51 -14.54
CA TRP A 480 9.14 -14.69 -13.36
C TRP A 480 8.92 -13.21 -13.63
N ALA A 481 9.46 -12.66 -14.74
CA ALA A 481 9.27 -11.28 -15.15
C ALA A 481 7.79 -10.91 -15.30
N SER A 482 6.98 -11.83 -15.84
CA SER A 482 5.55 -11.65 -16.00
C SER A 482 4.82 -11.60 -14.63
N ALA A 483 5.06 -12.59 -13.78
CA ALA A 483 4.31 -12.78 -12.54
C ALA A 483 4.80 -11.89 -11.40
N SER A 484 6.11 -11.67 -11.29
CA SER A 484 6.70 -11.01 -10.13
C SER A 484 6.49 -9.49 -10.07
N SER A 485 5.82 -8.89 -11.04
CA SER A 485 5.33 -7.51 -10.95
C SER A 485 4.18 -7.34 -9.95
N PHE A 486 3.55 -8.42 -9.53
CA PHE A 486 2.46 -8.38 -8.56
C PHE A 486 2.85 -7.73 -7.23
N ARG A 487 1.91 -6.97 -6.68
CA ARG A 487 1.99 -6.38 -5.33
C ARG A 487 0.77 -6.79 -4.51
N GLY A 488 1.01 -7.52 -3.42
CA GLY A 488 -0.05 -7.91 -2.47
C GLY A 488 -0.67 -6.74 -1.72
N SER A 489 -0.01 -5.58 -1.70
CA SER A 489 -0.46 -4.36 -1.04
C SER A 489 -1.69 -3.74 -1.72
N ASP A 490 -1.68 -3.59 -3.05
CA ASP A 490 -2.76 -3.00 -3.84
C ASP A 490 -3.32 -3.92 -4.93
N LYS A 491 -2.88 -5.18 -4.99
CA LYS A 491 -3.37 -6.21 -5.90
C LYS A 491 -3.15 -5.90 -7.39
N ARG A 492 -2.12 -5.09 -7.69
CA ARG A 492 -1.73 -4.73 -9.06
C ARG A 492 -0.58 -5.58 -9.56
N GLY A 493 -0.41 -5.62 -10.88
CA GLY A 493 0.61 -6.44 -11.54
C GLY A 493 0.22 -7.91 -11.63
N GLY A 494 1.20 -8.77 -11.93
CA GLY A 494 1.00 -10.21 -12.10
C GLY A 494 1.05 -10.67 -13.55
N ALA A 495 0.85 -11.96 -13.76
CA ALA A 495 1.00 -12.62 -15.07
C ALA A 495 -0.20 -12.40 -15.99
N ASN A 496 -1.40 -12.16 -15.43
CA ASN A 496 -2.62 -11.99 -16.22
C ASN A 496 -2.56 -10.69 -17.04
N GLY A 497 -3.02 -10.73 -18.27
CA GLY A 497 -2.88 -9.64 -19.21
C GLY A 497 -1.61 -9.70 -20.07
N ALA A 498 -0.63 -10.56 -19.75
CA ALA A 498 0.68 -10.61 -20.41
C ALA A 498 1.33 -9.23 -20.62
N ARG A 499 1.14 -8.31 -19.65
CA ARG A 499 1.66 -6.94 -19.75
C ARG A 499 3.17 -6.85 -19.83
N VAL A 500 3.87 -7.95 -19.52
CA VAL A 500 5.31 -8.08 -19.73
C VAL A 500 5.75 -7.81 -21.18
N ARG A 501 4.84 -7.95 -22.17
CA ARG A 501 5.08 -7.61 -23.59
C ARG A 501 4.75 -6.16 -23.96
N LEU A 502 4.06 -5.44 -23.07
CA LEU A 502 3.57 -4.08 -23.27
C LEU A 502 4.45 -3.04 -22.56
N GLN A 503 4.35 -1.79 -23.02
CA GLN A 503 4.95 -0.69 -22.29
C GLN A 503 4.14 -0.39 -21.02
N PRO A 504 4.81 -0.05 -19.89
CA PRO A 504 6.26 0.18 -19.75
C PRO A 504 7.05 -1.11 -19.45
N GLN A 505 6.40 -2.21 -19.06
CA GLN A 505 7.04 -3.40 -18.48
C GLN A 505 8.02 -4.10 -19.45
N SER A 506 7.75 -4.09 -20.75
CA SER A 506 8.65 -4.65 -21.76
C SER A 506 9.99 -3.92 -21.88
N GLY A 507 10.04 -2.66 -21.44
CA GLY A 507 11.25 -1.84 -21.44
C GLY A 507 12.05 -1.84 -20.13
N TRP A 508 11.57 -2.47 -19.06
CA TRP A 508 12.26 -2.49 -17.78
C TRP A 508 13.61 -3.19 -17.85
N GLU A 509 14.66 -2.54 -17.33
CA GLU A 509 16.03 -3.09 -17.35
C GLU A 509 16.11 -4.48 -16.71
N VAL A 510 15.41 -4.69 -15.61
CA VAL A 510 15.35 -5.96 -14.89
C VAL A 510 14.83 -7.13 -15.73
N ASN A 511 14.06 -6.87 -16.77
CA ASN A 511 13.46 -7.86 -17.66
C ASN A 511 14.33 -8.19 -18.88
N GLU A 512 15.49 -7.54 -19.04
CA GLU A 512 16.40 -7.76 -20.17
C GLU A 512 15.68 -7.70 -21.53
N PRO A 513 15.25 -6.51 -21.99
CA PRO A 513 14.33 -6.32 -23.12
C PRO A 513 14.63 -7.13 -24.37
N ASP A 514 15.91 -7.25 -24.76
CA ASP A 514 16.32 -7.99 -25.95
C ASP A 514 16.11 -9.51 -25.80
N GLN A 515 16.47 -10.07 -24.65
CA GLN A 515 16.26 -11.47 -24.34
C GLN A 515 14.75 -11.76 -24.20
N LEU A 516 14.02 -10.92 -23.48
CA LEU A 516 12.58 -11.03 -23.30
C LEU A 516 11.86 -11.02 -24.66
N ALA A 517 12.18 -10.07 -25.55
CA ALA A 517 11.61 -9.99 -26.88
C ALA A 517 11.86 -11.25 -27.73
N THR A 518 13.01 -11.91 -27.53
CA THR A 518 13.31 -13.17 -28.21
C THR A 518 12.44 -14.32 -27.70
N VAL A 519 12.27 -14.41 -26.36
CA VAL A 519 11.41 -15.43 -25.72
C VAL A 519 9.96 -15.22 -26.14
N LEU A 520 9.44 -13.99 -26.00
CA LEU A 520 8.06 -13.66 -26.34
C LEU A 520 7.71 -13.97 -27.79
N ARG A 521 8.57 -13.58 -28.72
CA ARG A 521 8.38 -13.87 -30.15
C ARG A 521 8.29 -15.36 -30.45
N THR A 522 9.09 -16.19 -29.76
CA THR A 522 9.05 -17.64 -29.89
C THR A 522 7.74 -18.21 -29.32
N LEU A 523 7.32 -17.73 -28.14
CA LEU A 523 6.06 -18.17 -27.52
C LEU A 523 4.83 -17.72 -28.33
N GLU A 524 4.82 -16.49 -28.84
CA GLU A 524 3.78 -16.01 -29.78
C GLU A 524 3.64 -16.89 -31.02
N GLY A 525 4.78 -17.33 -31.59
CA GLY A 525 4.77 -18.27 -32.71
C GLY A 525 4.13 -19.63 -32.35
N ILE A 526 4.40 -20.13 -31.16
CA ILE A 526 3.78 -21.39 -30.64
C ILE A 526 2.29 -21.17 -30.39
N GLN A 527 1.91 -20.06 -29.76
CA GLN A 527 0.50 -19.69 -29.51
C GLN A 527 -0.29 -19.63 -30.81
N GLN A 528 0.20 -18.88 -31.80
CA GLN A 528 -0.47 -18.71 -33.11
C GLN A 528 -0.64 -20.04 -33.83
N ALA A 529 0.41 -20.87 -33.85
CA ALA A 529 0.34 -22.18 -34.50
C ALA A 529 -0.67 -23.10 -33.78
N PHE A 530 -0.65 -23.18 -32.46
CA PHE A 530 -1.60 -23.98 -31.72
C PHE A 530 -3.05 -23.49 -31.91
N ASN A 531 -3.31 -22.20 -31.76
CA ASN A 531 -4.65 -21.64 -31.87
C ASN A 531 -5.22 -21.83 -33.30
N ALA A 532 -4.38 -21.74 -34.34
CA ALA A 532 -4.80 -22.01 -35.74
C ALA A 532 -5.19 -23.47 -35.97
N GLU A 533 -4.55 -24.43 -35.30
CA GLU A 533 -4.88 -25.85 -35.36
C GLU A 533 -6.24 -26.20 -34.70
N GLN A 534 -6.72 -25.39 -33.79
CA GLN A 534 -7.96 -25.64 -33.01
C GLN A 534 -9.25 -25.24 -33.74
N ALA A 535 -9.21 -24.84 -35.00
CA ALA A 535 -10.36 -24.42 -35.77
C ALA A 535 -11.25 -23.33 -35.12
N GLY A 536 -10.69 -22.54 -34.19
CA GLY A 536 -11.32 -21.35 -33.64
C GLY A 536 -12.19 -21.53 -32.40
N ALA A 537 -12.38 -22.75 -31.90
CA ALA A 537 -13.16 -22.99 -30.68
C ALA A 537 -12.31 -22.87 -29.39
N LYS A 538 -11.16 -23.51 -29.39
CA LYS A 538 -10.23 -23.58 -28.25
C LYS A 538 -9.00 -22.71 -28.51
N ALA A 539 -8.51 -22.03 -27.49
CA ALA A 539 -7.30 -21.23 -27.61
C ALA A 539 -6.53 -21.15 -26.30
N ILE A 540 -5.26 -20.75 -26.39
CA ILE A 540 -4.45 -20.37 -25.24
C ILE A 540 -4.04 -18.88 -25.39
N SER A 541 -4.13 -18.12 -24.32
CA SER A 541 -3.59 -16.76 -24.25
C SER A 541 -2.06 -16.78 -24.18
N LEU A 542 -1.42 -15.68 -24.53
CA LEU A 542 0.04 -15.58 -24.32
C LEU A 542 0.38 -15.54 -22.83
N ALA A 543 -0.47 -14.93 -22.01
CA ALA A 543 -0.33 -14.92 -20.54
C ALA A 543 -0.26 -16.34 -19.97
N ASP A 544 -1.20 -17.21 -20.36
CA ASP A 544 -1.19 -18.62 -19.97
C ASP A 544 0.02 -19.37 -20.54
N LEU A 545 0.40 -19.11 -21.78
CA LEU A 545 1.53 -19.80 -22.39
C LEU A 545 2.88 -19.42 -21.74
N ILE A 546 3.06 -18.15 -21.31
CA ILE A 546 4.25 -17.72 -20.59
C ILE A 546 4.37 -18.47 -19.26
N VAL A 547 3.29 -18.56 -18.48
CA VAL A 547 3.27 -19.27 -17.21
C VAL A 547 3.50 -20.79 -17.42
N LEU A 548 2.84 -21.36 -18.41
CA LEU A 548 3.00 -22.78 -18.77
C LEU A 548 4.45 -23.10 -19.22
N ALA A 549 5.08 -22.17 -19.92
CA ALA A 549 6.46 -22.30 -20.36
C ALA A 549 7.44 -22.32 -19.18
N GLY A 550 7.22 -21.46 -18.18
CA GLY A 550 7.95 -21.49 -16.91
C GLY A 550 7.75 -22.82 -16.17
N ALA A 551 6.50 -23.30 -16.06
CA ALA A 551 6.18 -24.59 -15.44
C ALA A 551 6.89 -25.77 -16.13
N ALA A 552 6.87 -25.82 -17.47
CA ALA A 552 7.54 -26.85 -18.23
C ALA A 552 9.08 -26.83 -18.03
N ALA A 553 9.67 -25.64 -17.96
CA ALA A 553 11.11 -25.48 -17.69
C ALA A 553 11.49 -25.95 -16.28
N VAL A 554 10.66 -25.62 -15.26
CA VAL A 554 10.86 -26.09 -13.87
C VAL A 554 10.77 -27.62 -13.79
N GLU A 555 9.78 -28.25 -14.44
CA GLU A 555 9.66 -29.71 -14.51
C GLU A 555 10.86 -30.36 -15.17
N GLN A 556 11.35 -29.82 -16.28
CA GLN A 556 12.53 -30.29 -16.97
C GLN A 556 13.77 -30.21 -16.06
N ALA A 557 13.95 -29.07 -15.39
CA ALA A 557 15.08 -28.84 -14.50
C ALA A 557 15.03 -29.75 -13.26
N ALA A 558 13.87 -29.97 -12.68
CA ALA A 558 13.67 -30.88 -11.56
C ALA A 558 14.01 -32.32 -11.94
N LYS A 559 13.56 -32.77 -13.12
CA LYS A 559 13.91 -34.07 -13.68
C LYS A 559 15.42 -34.20 -13.90
N ALA A 560 16.08 -33.17 -14.42
CA ALA A 560 17.53 -33.15 -14.59
C ALA A 560 18.27 -33.21 -13.25
N GLY A 561 17.71 -32.59 -12.20
CA GLY A 561 18.20 -32.67 -10.81
C GLY A 561 17.91 -33.98 -10.09
N GLY A 562 17.23 -34.93 -10.75
CA GLY A 562 16.93 -36.27 -10.22
C GLY A 562 15.60 -36.37 -9.45
N THR A 563 14.77 -35.33 -9.42
CA THR A 563 13.46 -35.32 -8.75
C THR A 563 12.37 -34.95 -9.75
N ALA A 564 11.59 -35.93 -10.22
CA ALA A 564 10.47 -35.64 -11.11
C ALA A 564 9.29 -35.08 -10.32
N VAL A 565 8.75 -33.95 -10.83
CA VAL A 565 7.59 -33.24 -10.27
C VAL A 565 6.67 -32.80 -11.39
N GLU A 566 5.42 -32.54 -11.07
CA GLU A 566 4.46 -31.81 -11.91
C GLU A 566 4.24 -30.44 -11.28
N VAL A 567 4.37 -29.39 -12.09
CA VAL A 567 4.05 -28.03 -11.68
C VAL A 567 2.58 -27.76 -12.00
N PRO A 568 1.75 -27.41 -11.02
CA PRO A 568 0.34 -27.10 -11.25
C PRO A 568 0.19 -25.98 -12.28
N PHE A 569 -0.85 -26.08 -13.10
CA PHE A 569 -1.20 -25.05 -14.07
C PHE A 569 -2.70 -25.02 -14.28
N THR A 570 -3.30 -23.85 -14.11
CA THR A 570 -4.71 -23.59 -14.38
C THR A 570 -4.82 -22.55 -15.49
N PRO A 571 -5.43 -22.88 -16.66
CA PRO A 571 -5.65 -21.94 -17.73
C PRO A 571 -6.73 -20.91 -17.36
N GLY A 572 -6.85 -19.82 -18.16
CA GLY A 572 -7.90 -18.82 -18.01
C GLY A 572 -7.39 -17.38 -17.91
N ARG A 573 -6.06 -17.17 -17.97
CA ARG A 573 -5.51 -15.82 -18.14
C ARG A 573 -5.84 -15.31 -19.54
N VAL A 574 -5.88 -13.98 -19.67
CA VAL A 574 -6.17 -13.28 -20.93
C VAL A 574 -5.02 -12.32 -21.28
N ASP A 575 -5.05 -11.81 -22.50
CA ASP A 575 -4.03 -10.87 -23.00
C ASP A 575 -4.62 -9.46 -23.06
N ALA A 576 -4.12 -8.54 -22.24
CA ALA A 576 -4.50 -7.14 -22.28
C ALA A 576 -3.92 -6.43 -23.52
N SER A 577 -4.55 -5.36 -23.96
CA SER A 577 -4.02 -4.45 -24.97
C SER A 577 -3.17 -3.33 -24.36
N GLN A 578 -2.47 -2.56 -25.20
CA GLN A 578 -1.73 -1.39 -24.73
C GLN A 578 -2.69 -0.28 -24.26
N GLU A 579 -3.86 -0.16 -24.87
CA GLU A 579 -4.92 0.79 -24.52
C GLU A 579 -5.56 0.45 -23.17
N GLU A 580 -5.54 -0.81 -22.76
CA GLU A 580 -6.00 -1.31 -21.45
C GLU A 580 -4.90 -1.23 -20.38
N THR A 581 -3.76 -0.60 -20.67
CA THR A 581 -2.62 -0.47 -19.76
C THR A 581 -2.37 1.00 -19.43
N ASP A 582 -2.57 1.38 -18.17
CA ASP A 582 -2.22 2.70 -17.64
C ASP A 582 -0.69 2.80 -17.53
N VAL A 583 -0.04 3.24 -18.60
CA VAL A 583 1.42 3.26 -18.75
C VAL A 583 2.08 4.07 -17.63
N GLU A 584 1.51 5.21 -17.29
CA GLU A 584 2.07 6.12 -16.28
C GLU A 584 2.02 5.50 -14.88
N SER A 585 0.86 5.02 -14.46
CA SER A 585 0.73 4.42 -13.13
C SER A 585 1.35 3.03 -13.05
N PHE A 586 1.42 2.29 -14.17
CA PHE A 586 2.06 0.97 -14.23
C PHE A 586 3.59 1.06 -14.11
N ALA A 587 4.20 2.19 -14.47
CA ALA A 587 5.63 2.44 -14.30
C ALA A 587 6.06 2.32 -12.82
N ALA A 588 5.18 2.64 -11.88
CA ALA A 588 5.44 2.49 -10.45
C ALA A 588 5.63 1.02 -9.99
N LEU A 589 5.30 0.04 -10.82
CA LEU A 589 5.52 -1.39 -10.56
C LEU A 589 6.94 -1.84 -10.91
N GLU A 590 7.74 -1.02 -11.60
CA GLU A 590 9.13 -1.35 -11.92
C GLU A 590 9.93 -1.58 -10.65
N PRO A 591 10.52 -2.77 -10.48
CA PRO A 591 11.26 -3.05 -9.25
C PRO A 591 12.59 -2.30 -9.23
N ALA A 592 12.83 -1.51 -8.19
CA ALA A 592 14.13 -0.90 -7.92
C ALA A 592 15.23 -1.95 -7.69
N ALA A 593 14.84 -3.12 -7.20
CA ALA A 593 15.66 -4.30 -7.06
C ALA A 593 14.82 -5.57 -7.13
N ASP A 594 15.39 -6.64 -7.63
CA ASP A 594 14.80 -7.98 -7.59
C ASP A 594 15.86 -8.99 -7.12
N GLY A 595 15.91 -9.20 -5.81
CA GLY A 595 16.86 -10.14 -5.20
C GLY A 595 16.68 -11.59 -5.68
N PHE A 596 15.48 -11.95 -6.19
CA PHE A 596 15.22 -13.26 -6.78
C PHE A 596 15.97 -13.49 -8.10
N ARG A 597 16.21 -12.42 -8.88
CA ARG A 597 17.02 -12.44 -10.11
C ARG A 597 18.41 -11.82 -9.91
N ASN A 598 18.83 -11.56 -8.69
CA ASN A 598 20.09 -10.88 -8.36
C ASN A 598 20.26 -9.51 -9.05
N TYR A 599 19.14 -8.80 -9.27
CA TYR A 599 19.12 -7.47 -9.84
C TYR A 599 19.12 -6.41 -8.73
N LEU A 600 20.01 -5.45 -8.84
CA LEU A 600 20.04 -4.24 -8.01
C LEU A 600 20.14 -3.02 -8.92
N GLY A 601 19.06 -2.27 -9.05
CA GLY A 601 19.01 -1.03 -9.82
C GLY A 601 19.91 0.06 -9.22
N LYS A 602 20.15 1.12 -9.97
CA LYS A 602 20.98 2.24 -9.53
C LYS A 602 20.24 3.15 -8.56
N GLY A 603 20.98 3.77 -7.65
CA GLY A 603 20.43 4.80 -6.75
C GLY A 603 19.67 4.28 -5.54
N ASN A 604 19.67 2.97 -5.29
CA ASN A 604 19.07 2.40 -4.10
C ASN A 604 19.79 2.88 -2.82
N ARG A 605 19.02 3.32 -1.83
CA ARG A 605 19.53 3.71 -0.50
C ARG A 605 19.70 2.51 0.44
N LEU A 606 18.91 1.46 0.22
CA LEU A 606 18.96 0.21 0.98
C LEU A 606 19.79 -0.82 0.25
N SER A 607 20.43 -1.69 1.00
CA SER A 607 21.19 -2.81 0.44
C SER A 607 20.28 -3.96 -0.05
N ALA A 608 20.85 -4.81 -0.90
CA ALA A 608 20.09 -5.84 -1.64
C ALA A 608 19.28 -6.79 -0.76
N GLU A 609 19.76 -7.14 0.44
CA GLU A 609 19.06 -8.01 1.37
C GLU A 609 17.78 -7.40 1.96
N TYR A 610 17.77 -6.08 2.21
CA TYR A 610 16.55 -5.40 2.65
C TYR A 610 15.52 -5.33 1.53
N LEU A 611 15.95 -5.01 0.31
CA LEU A 611 15.09 -4.94 -0.87
C LEU A 611 14.56 -6.32 -1.28
N LEU A 612 15.32 -7.41 -1.03
CA LEU A 612 14.82 -8.77 -1.19
C LEU A 612 13.63 -9.06 -0.26
N ILE A 613 13.74 -8.68 1.03
CA ILE A 613 12.67 -8.90 2.00
C ILE A 613 11.44 -8.04 1.68
N ASP A 614 11.65 -6.80 1.26
CA ASP A 614 10.56 -5.92 0.79
C ASP A 614 9.83 -6.53 -0.41
N ARG A 615 10.58 -7.02 -1.41
CA ARG A 615 10.01 -7.69 -2.58
C ARG A 615 9.25 -8.97 -2.22
N ALA A 616 9.79 -9.76 -1.30
CA ALA A 616 9.14 -10.96 -0.79
C ALA A 616 7.82 -10.64 -0.09
N ASN A 617 7.76 -9.57 0.70
CA ASN A 617 6.53 -9.09 1.33
C ASN A 617 5.50 -8.66 0.28
N LEU A 618 5.88 -7.88 -0.74
CA LEU A 618 4.97 -7.49 -1.83
C LEU A 618 4.42 -8.68 -2.61
N LEU A 619 5.20 -9.77 -2.75
CA LEU A 619 4.76 -11.04 -3.33
C LEU A 619 4.04 -11.94 -2.32
N THR A 620 3.72 -11.45 -1.12
CA THR A 620 3.05 -12.20 -0.06
C THR A 620 3.77 -13.49 0.35
N LEU A 621 5.09 -13.56 0.17
CA LEU A 621 5.89 -14.73 0.47
C LEU A 621 6.26 -14.78 1.95
N SER A 622 6.20 -15.98 2.52
CA SER A 622 6.79 -16.29 3.81
C SER A 622 8.32 -16.40 3.71
N ALA A 623 9.01 -16.41 4.84
CA ALA A 623 10.46 -16.60 4.86
C ALA A 623 10.91 -17.94 4.28
N PRO A 624 10.24 -19.11 4.54
CA PRO A 624 10.54 -20.37 3.84
C PRO A 624 10.34 -20.29 2.32
N GLU A 625 9.23 -19.72 1.83
CA GLU A 625 8.96 -19.54 0.40
C GLU A 625 10.02 -18.66 -0.27
N THR A 626 10.40 -17.55 0.37
CA THR A 626 11.48 -16.69 -0.08
C THR A 626 12.80 -17.45 -0.20
N THR A 627 13.11 -18.26 0.81
CA THR A 627 14.35 -19.06 0.86
C THR A 627 14.42 -20.03 -0.31
N VAL A 628 13.39 -20.85 -0.54
CA VAL A 628 13.44 -21.84 -1.64
C VAL A 628 13.45 -21.18 -3.02
N LEU A 629 12.72 -20.06 -3.20
CA LEU A 629 12.70 -19.35 -4.48
C LEU A 629 14.05 -18.74 -4.81
N VAL A 630 14.74 -18.11 -3.86
CA VAL A 630 16.08 -17.59 -4.11
C VAL A 630 17.03 -18.72 -4.48
N GLY A 631 17.11 -19.77 -3.68
CA GLY A 631 18.01 -20.90 -3.95
C GLY A 631 17.70 -21.59 -5.29
N GLY A 632 16.43 -21.80 -5.62
CA GLY A 632 16.01 -22.43 -6.86
C GLY A 632 16.28 -21.57 -8.09
N LEU A 633 15.94 -20.30 -8.06
CA LEU A 633 16.20 -19.39 -9.20
C LEU A 633 17.69 -19.24 -9.48
N ARG A 634 18.55 -19.30 -8.45
CA ARG A 634 20.01 -19.33 -8.63
C ARG A 634 20.48 -20.55 -9.42
N VAL A 635 20.08 -21.76 -8.99
CA VAL A 635 20.52 -22.98 -9.68
C VAL A 635 19.88 -23.12 -11.06
N LEU A 636 18.71 -22.52 -11.31
CA LEU A 636 18.08 -22.45 -12.62
C LEU A 636 18.74 -21.41 -13.56
N GLY A 637 19.65 -20.58 -13.06
CA GLY A 637 20.35 -19.56 -13.84
C GLY A 637 19.47 -18.38 -14.24
N ALA A 638 18.44 -18.04 -13.43
CA ALA A 638 17.50 -16.97 -13.71
C ALA A 638 18.01 -15.58 -13.30
N ASN A 639 19.31 -15.42 -13.10
CA ASN A 639 19.94 -14.16 -12.73
C ASN A 639 19.90 -13.15 -13.88
N HIS A 640 19.69 -11.88 -13.53
CA HIS A 640 19.81 -10.75 -14.46
C HIS A 640 21.18 -10.76 -15.15
N GLN A 641 21.19 -10.57 -16.47
CA GLN A 641 22.36 -10.65 -17.34
C GLN A 641 23.14 -11.97 -17.24
N GLN A 642 22.46 -13.03 -16.88
CA GLN A 642 23.05 -14.36 -16.70
C GLN A 642 24.27 -14.34 -15.75
N SER A 643 24.24 -13.44 -14.76
CA SER A 643 25.30 -13.28 -13.77
C SER A 643 25.56 -14.60 -13.02
N ALA A 644 26.85 -14.90 -12.78
CA ALA A 644 27.25 -16.04 -11.98
C ALA A 644 27.10 -15.84 -10.46
N LEU A 645 26.71 -14.65 -10.00
CA LEU A 645 26.55 -14.34 -8.58
C LEU A 645 25.49 -15.25 -7.95
N GLY A 646 25.86 -15.98 -6.90
CA GLY A 646 24.97 -16.88 -6.18
C GLY A 646 24.63 -18.18 -6.92
N VAL A 647 25.16 -18.43 -8.12
CA VAL A 647 25.01 -19.70 -8.82
C VAL A 647 25.96 -20.73 -8.18
N LEU A 648 25.57 -21.22 -7.01
CA LEU A 648 26.39 -22.10 -6.17
C LEU A 648 26.15 -23.58 -6.54
N THR A 649 26.30 -23.92 -7.83
CA THR A 649 26.14 -25.26 -8.35
C THR A 649 27.10 -25.50 -9.52
N THR A 650 27.49 -26.75 -9.72
CA THR A 650 28.24 -27.21 -10.91
C THR A 650 27.35 -27.67 -12.06
N ALA A 651 26.02 -27.70 -11.85
CA ALA A 651 24.99 -28.13 -12.80
C ALA A 651 23.90 -27.08 -12.99
N PRO A 652 24.23 -25.86 -13.48
CA PRO A 652 23.23 -24.82 -13.70
C PRO A 652 22.13 -25.29 -14.68
N GLY A 653 20.90 -24.88 -14.44
CA GLY A 653 19.71 -25.34 -15.17
C GLY A 653 19.11 -26.64 -14.63
N SER A 654 19.66 -27.21 -13.56
CA SER A 654 19.08 -28.35 -12.83
C SER A 654 18.54 -27.89 -11.47
N LEU A 655 17.32 -28.21 -11.14
CA LEU A 655 16.71 -27.82 -9.86
C LEU A 655 17.19 -28.76 -8.75
N THR A 656 18.22 -28.31 -8.03
CA THR A 656 18.84 -29.02 -6.90
C THR A 656 18.96 -28.10 -5.69
N ASN A 657 19.20 -28.67 -4.50
CA ASN A 657 19.45 -27.90 -3.28
C ASN A 657 20.92 -27.42 -3.13
N ASP A 658 21.71 -27.49 -4.20
CA ASP A 658 23.13 -27.17 -4.22
C ASP A 658 23.43 -25.77 -3.68
N PHE A 659 22.57 -24.78 -3.94
CA PHE A 659 22.72 -23.42 -3.41
C PHE A 659 22.96 -23.44 -1.90
N PHE A 660 22.12 -24.14 -1.15
CA PHE A 660 22.22 -24.20 0.31
C PHE A 660 23.41 -25.03 0.78
N VAL A 661 23.63 -26.18 0.15
CA VAL A 661 24.77 -27.05 0.47
C VAL A 661 26.08 -26.30 0.32
N ASN A 662 26.28 -25.58 -0.79
CA ASN A 662 27.51 -24.89 -1.09
C ASN A 662 27.63 -23.53 -0.34
N LEU A 663 26.51 -22.84 -0.06
CA LEU A 663 26.51 -21.63 0.77
C LEU A 663 26.99 -21.92 2.21
N LEU A 664 26.58 -23.04 2.76
CA LEU A 664 26.85 -23.42 4.15
C LEU A 664 28.11 -24.29 4.29
N ASP A 665 28.84 -24.56 3.19
CA ASP A 665 30.09 -25.31 3.20
C ASP A 665 31.18 -24.59 4.03
N LEU A 666 31.59 -25.22 5.13
CA LEU A 666 32.61 -24.69 6.03
C LEU A 666 34.01 -24.60 5.37
N GLY A 667 34.25 -25.28 4.25
CA GLY A 667 35.47 -25.20 3.46
C GLY A 667 35.57 -23.94 2.61
N THR A 668 34.51 -23.13 2.55
CA THR A 668 34.46 -21.89 1.75
C THR A 668 34.58 -20.65 2.66
N THR A 669 35.61 -19.81 2.38
CA THR A 669 35.78 -18.52 3.06
C THR A 669 35.32 -17.38 2.16
N TRP A 670 34.39 -16.58 2.64
CA TRP A 670 33.84 -15.45 1.90
C TRP A 670 34.57 -14.14 2.18
N THR A 671 34.86 -13.37 1.14
CA THR A 671 35.50 -12.06 1.23
C THR A 671 34.81 -11.08 0.29
N ALA A 672 34.52 -9.85 0.78
CA ALA A 672 33.97 -8.80 -0.06
C ALA A 672 34.95 -8.39 -1.17
N THR A 673 34.45 -8.17 -2.39
CA THR A 673 35.21 -7.77 -3.55
C THR A 673 35.38 -6.27 -3.71
N SER A 674 34.59 -5.48 -2.97
CA SER A 674 34.51 -4.01 -3.02
C SER A 674 34.23 -3.42 -1.66
N ALA A 675 34.47 -2.12 -1.48
CA ALA A 675 34.25 -1.41 -0.22
C ALA A 675 32.77 -1.31 0.17
N ASP A 676 31.87 -1.33 -0.80
CA ASP A 676 30.41 -1.34 -0.58
C ASP A 676 29.86 -2.72 -0.18
N ALA A 677 30.72 -3.75 -0.26
CA ALA A 677 30.39 -5.13 0.08
C ALA A 677 29.10 -5.65 -0.56
N ASN A 678 28.82 -5.29 -1.82
CA ASN A 678 27.66 -5.77 -2.57
C ASN A 678 27.90 -7.14 -3.22
N THR A 679 29.18 -7.48 -3.48
CA THR A 679 29.58 -8.75 -4.08
C THR A 679 30.74 -9.37 -3.30
N PHE A 680 30.83 -10.70 -3.35
CA PHE A 680 31.75 -11.50 -2.55
C PHE A 680 32.36 -12.62 -3.39
N GLU A 681 33.59 -13.01 -3.05
CA GLU A 681 34.24 -14.22 -3.52
C GLU A 681 34.29 -15.26 -2.39
N GLY A 682 33.83 -16.47 -2.70
CA GLY A 682 34.03 -17.67 -1.87
C GLY A 682 35.24 -18.44 -2.31
N ARG A 683 36.23 -18.56 -1.44
CA ARG A 683 37.53 -19.21 -1.71
C ARG A 683 37.63 -20.51 -0.94
N ASP A 684 38.26 -21.51 -1.57
CA ASP A 684 38.59 -22.77 -0.92
C ASP A 684 39.86 -22.66 -0.04
N ALA A 685 40.26 -23.76 0.58
CA ALA A 685 41.43 -23.81 1.46
C ALA A 685 42.77 -23.53 0.72
N SER A 686 42.80 -23.64 -0.61
CA SER A 686 43.98 -23.29 -1.43
C SER A 686 44.03 -21.80 -1.77
N GLY A 687 42.93 -21.07 -1.50
CA GLY A 687 42.77 -19.67 -1.87
C GLY A 687 42.19 -19.44 -3.27
N GLU A 688 41.82 -20.50 -3.99
CA GLU A 688 41.18 -20.38 -5.30
C GLU A 688 39.72 -19.96 -5.15
N VAL A 689 39.24 -19.07 -6.06
CA VAL A 689 37.83 -18.66 -6.09
C VAL A 689 36.95 -19.81 -6.58
N LYS A 690 36.11 -20.33 -5.72
CA LYS A 690 35.18 -21.41 -6.02
C LYS A 690 33.82 -20.86 -6.41
N TRP A 691 33.39 -19.82 -5.72
CA TRP A 691 32.06 -19.21 -5.89
C TRP A 691 32.11 -17.69 -5.86
N THR A 692 31.08 -17.06 -6.41
CA THR A 692 30.79 -15.62 -6.22
C THR A 692 29.37 -15.47 -5.71
N GLY A 693 29.10 -14.44 -4.93
CA GLY A 693 27.75 -14.19 -4.38
C GLY A 693 27.49 -12.73 -4.12
N SER A 694 26.23 -12.38 -3.99
CA SER A 694 25.75 -11.06 -3.60
C SER A 694 25.34 -11.03 -2.11
N ARG A 695 24.99 -9.84 -1.62
CA ARG A 695 24.39 -9.69 -0.29
C ARG A 695 23.07 -10.47 -0.18
N ALA A 696 22.25 -10.49 -1.24
CA ALA A 696 20.99 -11.24 -1.29
C ALA A 696 21.19 -12.77 -1.22
N ASP A 697 22.40 -13.26 -1.54
CA ASP A 697 22.75 -14.68 -1.40
C ASP A 697 23.31 -14.97 -0.01
N LEU A 698 24.31 -14.19 0.42
CA LEU A 698 25.03 -14.46 1.67
C LEU A 698 24.18 -14.22 2.92
N VAL A 699 23.12 -13.45 2.84
CA VAL A 699 22.19 -13.22 3.96
C VAL A 699 21.59 -14.53 4.48
N PHE A 700 21.38 -15.54 3.62
CA PHE A 700 20.88 -16.87 4.01
C PHE A 700 21.93 -17.69 4.79
N GLY A 701 23.19 -17.33 4.75
CA GLY A 701 24.22 -17.91 5.59
C GLY A 701 24.55 -17.09 6.85
N SER A 702 24.24 -15.78 6.85
CA SER A 702 24.64 -14.84 7.90
C SER A 702 23.52 -14.42 8.86
N ASN A 703 22.29 -14.20 8.38
CA ASN A 703 21.16 -13.92 9.24
C ASN A 703 20.70 -15.20 9.94
N SER A 704 20.60 -15.19 11.25
CA SER A 704 20.35 -16.42 12.05
C SER A 704 19.01 -17.11 11.74
N GLU A 705 17.97 -16.34 11.39
CA GLU A 705 16.64 -16.88 11.04
C GLU A 705 16.63 -17.46 9.64
N LEU A 706 17.16 -16.73 8.65
CA LEU A 706 17.29 -17.24 7.27
C LEU A 706 18.26 -18.40 7.18
N ARG A 707 19.36 -18.39 7.98
CA ARG A 707 20.29 -19.52 8.07
C ARG A 707 19.61 -20.76 8.61
N ALA A 708 18.80 -20.66 9.64
CA ALA A 708 18.06 -21.80 10.17
C ALA A 708 17.16 -22.46 9.09
N LEU A 709 16.54 -21.65 8.20
CA LEU A 709 15.81 -22.15 7.05
C LEU A 709 16.70 -22.77 5.99
N ALA A 710 17.84 -22.13 5.67
CA ALA A 710 18.83 -22.64 4.72
C ALA A 710 19.38 -24.00 5.17
N GLU A 711 19.63 -24.20 6.47
CA GLU A 711 20.10 -25.48 7.04
C GLU A 711 19.11 -26.62 6.82
N VAL A 712 17.79 -26.35 6.88
CA VAL A 712 16.78 -27.36 6.53
C VAL A 712 16.96 -27.87 5.10
N TYR A 713 17.17 -26.94 4.14
CA TYR A 713 17.31 -27.30 2.72
C TYR A 713 18.71 -27.79 2.34
N ALA A 714 19.72 -27.51 3.16
CA ALA A 714 21.08 -28.03 2.96
C ALA A 714 21.26 -29.47 3.46
N SER A 715 20.33 -30.00 4.24
CA SER A 715 20.41 -31.34 4.83
C SER A 715 20.36 -32.45 3.77
N ASP A 716 21.00 -33.58 4.02
CA ASP A 716 21.15 -34.69 3.07
C ASP A 716 19.80 -35.31 2.61
N ASP A 717 18.78 -35.25 3.45
CA ASP A 717 17.42 -35.76 3.18
C ASP A 717 16.49 -34.71 2.55
N ALA A 718 16.97 -33.48 2.33
CA ALA A 718 16.13 -32.35 1.94
C ALA A 718 15.89 -32.21 0.42
N LYS A 719 16.59 -32.96 -0.44
CA LYS A 719 16.54 -32.77 -1.92
C LYS A 719 15.12 -32.76 -2.47
N ALA A 720 14.33 -33.79 -2.15
CA ALA A 720 12.96 -33.88 -2.63
C ALA A 720 12.04 -32.86 -1.97
N LYS A 721 12.25 -32.55 -0.70
CA LYS A 721 11.51 -31.50 0.02
C LYS A 721 11.75 -30.13 -0.62
N PHE A 722 13.01 -29.79 -0.89
CA PHE A 722 13.36 -28.52 -1.55
C PHE A 722 12.62 -28.34 -2.88
N VAL A 723 12.67 -29.36 -3.76
CA VAL A 723 12.01 -29.29 -5.07
C VAL A 723 10.50 -29.12 -4.91
N LYS A 724 9.88 -29.86 -3.98
CA LYS A 724 8.44 -29.74 -3.70
C LYS A 724 8.06 -28.36 -3.19
N ASP A 725 8.80 -27.82 -2.22
CA ASP A 725 8.54 -26.53 -1.62
C ASP A 725 8.81 -25.39 -2.62
N PHE A 726 9.85 -25.51 -3.47
CA PHE A 726 10.09 -24.59 -4.57
C PHE A 726 8.91 -24.56 -5.55
N VAL A 727 8.40 -25.73 -5.97
CA VAL A 727 7.26 -25.80 -6.88
C VAL A 727 6.02 -25.15 -6.28
N ALA A 728 5.73 -25.38 -4.99
CA ALA A 728 4.61 -24.76 -4.30
C ALA A 728 4.75 -23.22 -4.25
N ALA A 729 5.93 -22.70 -3.91
CA ALA A 729 6.18 -21.28 -3.88
C ALA A 729 6.17 -20.64 -5.29
N TRP A 730 6.67 -21.36 -6.30
CA TRP A 730 6.61 -20.95 -7.70
C TRP A 730 5.16 -20.84 -8.18
N ASP A 731 4.35 -21.86 -7.96
CA ASP A 731 2.93 -21.91 -8.33
C ASP A 731 2.16 -20.75 -7.66
N LYS A 732 2.43 -20.51 -6.38
CA LYS A 732 1.86 -19.36 -5.67
C LYS A 732 2.15 -18.05 -6.39
N VAL A 733 3.41 -17.77 -6.75
CA VAL A 733 3.77 -16.51 -7.45
C VAL A 733 3.09 -16.41 -8.81
N MET A 734 3.01 -17.51 -9.56
CA MET A 734 2.37 -17.54 -10.87
C MET A 734 0.85 -17.29 -10.82
N ASN A 735 0.21 -17.47 -9.65
CA ASN A 735 -1.23 -17.34 -9.48
C ASN A 735 -1.67 -16.19 -8.56
N LEU A 736 -0.78 -15.32 -8.10
CA LEU A 736 -1.12 -14.24 -7.15
C LEU A 736 -2.23 -13.29 -7.66
N ASP A 737 -2.36 -13.13 -8.95
CA ASP A 737 -3.35 -12.28 -9.61
C ASP A 737 -4.58 -13.03 -10.15
N ARG A 738 -4.71 -14.33 -9.81
CA ARG A 738 -5.84 -15.19 -10.24
C ARG A 738 -6.97 -15.15 -9.21
N PHE A 739 -7.64 -13.99 -9.15
CA PHE A 739 -8.79 -13.76 -8.26
C PHE A 739 -10.05 -14.54 -8.65
N ASP A 740 -10.02 -15.22 -9.77
CA ASP A 740 -11.05 -16.12 -10.26
C ASP A 740 -10.91 -17.57 -9.74
N LEU A 741 -9.81 -17.89 -9.08
CA LEU A 741 -9.54 -19.22 -8.53
C LEU A 741 -9.79 -19.33 -7.01
N VAL A 742 -10.19 -18.22 -6.37
CA VAL A 742 -10.40 -18.17 -4.91
C VAL A 742 -11.88 -18.35 -4.60
#